data_9744da0d454234b27162e5bfa48a2cea
#
_entry.id   9744da0d454234b27162e5bfa48a2cea
#
_cell.length_a   1.000
_cell.length_b   1.000
_cell.length_c   1.000
_cell.angle_alpha   90.00
_cell.angle_beta   90.00
_cell.angle_gamma   90.00
#
_symmetry.space_group_name_H-M   'P 1'
#
loop_
_entity.id
_entity.type
_entity.pdbx_description
1 polymer ?
#
loop_
_entity_poly.entity_id
_entity_poly.type
_entity_poly.pdbx_seq_one_letter_code
_entity_poly.pdbx_strand_id
1 'polypeptide(L)'
;VAATESPAEFTAKALLLGVVLGILFGASSLYLVLKVGLTVSASIPVAVIAVTLFRLLSKAGMRDSTILENNIVQTAGSAGESIAFGLGVTMPAILILGFDLTAGRVLLVAVLGALLGILLMIPLRRTLIVAKHGELKYPEGTASAEVLIAAELSKRDATTDARSDRRAQVIFGGFVVGLVYKVVNVALKGWKEVSTFSFGAPLKSGSVAAEVSPELLGVGYIIGPRLAAIMCGGGVLAYVLLIPLIRFFGEGLAEPLAPGLKPIAAMSAGEIRNAYILYIGAGAVAAGGLISLLRALPTIWHSLRGSFNDFAGGESSRLRTAREIPLPFALLGCALILVAIVSAPPLHMSGLGALMIVGCGFLFVTVSARLSGEIGQSVNPVSGMTIATLLLTCLFFLMMGWTQAAHYLTALSVGAIVCIACATAGATAQDLKTGYLVGGTPRLQQYAIIIGALASALALGPVLLKLNDAATVYVPVERVAPGLRVDGAANIAALPREQLQGPQAAQDANSYRAWYNTDRAVGPEGKYLIDEQGVAAYLVDPGINGTHTQRPDGSEVRKFEAPKAVLVSYIIKGILDRELPWALVLFGVVIALVLEMCGVAALPFAVGVYLPLSSSAPILIGGLMRGLVDRRQRRQPAFAALTAEQQAAAGDRGAGVLLASGYIAGGALAGIVIAFSAGVFGSFDQAVGAWATAHNPFHSGADADLLTLLPFALLAGGLYWIGKRDAGRV
;
A
#
# COMPACT_ATOMS: atom_id res chain seq x y z
N VAL A 1 -1.86 -21.63 -20.03
CA VAL A 1 -2.17 -23.07 -19.90
C VAL A 1 -3.64 -23.27 -20.19
N ALA A 2 -3.97 -24.26 -21.02
CA ALA A 2 -5.36 -24.55 -21.37
C ALA A 2 -6.12 -25.10 -20.13
N ALA A 3 -7.44 -24.82 -20.08
CA ALA A 3 -8.28 -25.25 -18.95
C ALA A 3 -8.39 -26.78 -18.80
N THR A 4 -8.10 -27.51 -19.88
CA THR A 4 -8.11 -28.99 -19.96
C THR A 4 -6.76 -29.62 -19.56
N GLU A 5 -5.68 -28.85 -19.57
CA GLU A 5 -4.36 -29.30 -19.14
C GLU A 5 -4.21 -29.20 -17.63
N SER A 6 -3.48 -30.14 -17.02
CA SER A 6 -3.26 -30.19 -15.56
C SER A 6 -1.76 -30.33 -15.23
N PRO A 7 -0.94 -29.32 -15.56
CA PRO A 7 0.46 -29.33 -15.16
C PRO A 7 0.57 -29.21 -13.64
N ALA A 8 1.77 -29.48 -13.10
CA ALA A 8 2.04 -29.26 -11.68
C ALA A 8 1.83 -27.79 -11.31
N GLU A 9 1.07 -27.52 -10.25
CA GLU A 9 0.68 -26.16 -9.85
C GLU A 9 0.99 -25.94 -8.35
N PHE A 10 0.29 -26.60 -7.47
CA PHE A 10 0.43 -26.43 -6.03
C PHE A 10 1.43 -27.46 -5.45
N THR A 11 2.71 -27.11 -5.48
CA THR A 11 3.78 -27.97 -4.97
C THR A 11 4.42 -27.40 -3.71
N ALA A 12 4.93 -28.28 -2.83
CA ALA A 12 5.56 -27.85 -1.58
C ALA A 12 6.74 -26.89 -1.82
N LYS A 13 7.54 -27.13 -2.88
CA LYS A 13 8.66 -26.23 -3.24
C LYS A 13 8.19 -24.85 -3.63
N ALA A 14 7.10 -24.73 -4.40
CA ALA A 14 6.53 -23.45 -4.80
C ALA A 14 5.96 -22.71 -3.59
N LEU A 15 5.21 -23.41 -2.76
CA LEU A 15 4.61 -22.82 -1.55
C LEU A 15 5.67 -22.34 -0.56
N LEU A 16 6.69 -23.16 -0.29
CA LEU A 16 7.78 -22.81 0.64
C LEU A 16 8.54 -21.57 0.14
N LEU A 17 8.90 -21.55 -1.15
CA LEU A 17 9.59 -20.40 -1.74
C LEU A 17 8.71 -19.13 -1.67
N GLY A 18 7.41 -19.25 -1.97
CA GLY A 18 6.47 -18.14 -1.87
C GLY A 18 6.37 -17.60 -0.44
N VAL A 19 6.26 -18.46 0.56
CA VAL A 19 6.24 -18.09 1.99
C VAL A 19 7.52 -17.36 2.40
N VAL A 20 8.70 -17.89 2.05
CA VAL A 20 9.98 -17.26 2.38
C VAL A 20 10.09 -15.87 1.74
N LEU A 21 9.76 -15.75 0.46
CA LEU A 21 9.78 -14.46 -0.23
C LEU A 21 8.73 -13.50 0.35
N GLY A 22 7.55 -14.00 0.72
CA GLY A 22 6.50 -13.18 1.36
C GLY A 22 6.96 -12.57 2.68
N ILE A 23 7.65 -13.34 3.53
CA ILE A 23 8.21 -12.82 4.78
C ILE A 23 9.32 -11.80 4.51
N LEU A 24 10.25 -12.07 3.58
CA LEU A 24 11.34 -11.17 3.24
C LEU A 24 10.84 -9.83 2.68
N PHE A 25 9.94 -9.89 1.69
CA PHE A 25 9.36 -8.68 1.11
C PHE A 25 8.42 -7.95 2.06
N GLY A 26 7.69 -8.70 2.90
CA GLY A 26 6.89 -8.14 3.97
C GLY A 26 7.72 -7.35 4.98
N ALA A 27 8.83 -7.90 5.46
CA ALA A 27 9.74 -7.21 6.39
C ALA A 27 10.34 -5.94 5.77
N SER A 28 10.77 -6.00 4.49
CA SER A 28 11.28 -4.86 3.76
C SER A 28 10.21 -3.77 3.56
N SER A 29 9.00 -4.17 3.18
CA SER A 29 7.86 -3.25 3.03
C SER A 29 7.46 -2.61 4.35
N LEU A 30 7.47 -3.36 5.45
CA LEU A 30 7.17 -2.83 6.78
C LEU A 30 8.17 -1.74 7.17
N TYR A 31 9.47 -1.98 6.97
CA TYR A 31 10.51 -0.98 7.19
C TYR A 31 10.25 0.30 6.36
N LEU A 32 9.91 0.13 5.08
CA LEU A 32 9.66 1.26 4.17
C LEU A 32 8.42 2.06 4.57
N VAL A 33 7.32 1.39 4.96
CA VAL A 33 6.10 2.05 5.44
C VAL A 33 6.36 2.84 6.71
N LEU A 34 7.12 2.29 7.65
CA LEU A 34 7.50 2.99 8.89
C LEU A 34 8.40 4.20 8.62
N LYS A 35 9.27 4.13 7.62
CA LYS A 35 10.22 5.21 7.30
C LYS A 35 9.59 6.34 6.48
N VAL A 36 8.84 5.99 5.42
CA VAL A 36 8.35 6.98 4.43
C VAL A 36 6.83 6.91 4.18
N GLY A 37 6.13 5.97 4.78
CA GLY A 37 4.68 5.81 4.61
C GLY A 37 4.23 5.23 3.27
N LEU A 38 5.14 4.63 2.50
CA LEU A 38 4.90 4.05 1.18
C LEU A 38 5.31 2.59 1.13
N THR A 39 4.84 1.85 0.14
CA THR A 39 5.26 0.49 -0.17
C THR A 39 5.35 0.29 -1.68
N VAL A 40 5.97 -0.81 -2.10
CA VAL A 40 6.10 -1.21 -3.50
C VAL A 40 5.54 -2.63 -3.64
N SER A 41 4.68 -2.85 -4.64
CA SER A 41 4.06 -4.17 -4.87
C SER A 41 5.11 -5.27 -5.04
N ALA A 42 4.96 -6.33 -4.26
CA ALA A 42 5.88 -7.48 -4.27
C ALA A 42 5.53 -8.53 -5.33
N SER A 43 4.32 -8.53 -5.89
CA SER A 43 3.84 -9.55 -6.83
C SER A 43 4.80 -9.80 -8.00
N ILE A 44 5.25 -8.73 -8.66
CA ILE A 44 6.13 -8.85 -9.83
C ILE A 44 7.55 -9.25 -9.45
N PRO A 45 8.20 -8.61 -8.46
CA PRO A 45 9.51 -9.04 -7.98
C PRO A 45 9.55 -10.51 -7.56
N VAL A 46 8.54 -10.98 -6.83
CA VAL A 46 8.43 -12.39 -6.43
C VAL A 46 8.33 -13.30 -7.64
N ALA A 47 7.53 -12.94 -8.67
CA ALA A 47 7.43 -13.71 -9.91
C ALA A 47 8.79 -13.82 -10.64
N VAL A 48 9.53 -12.71 -10.75
CA VAL A 48 10.87 -12.68 -11.40
C VAL A 48 11.87 -13.55 -10.62
N ILE A 49 11.90 -13.42 -9.29
CA ILE A 49 12.80 -14.22 -8.45
C ILE A 49 12.44 -15.70 -8.51
N ALA A 50 11.14 -16.04 -8.48
CA ALA A 50 10.68 -17.42 -8.60
C ALA A 50 11.18 -18.08 -9.88
N VAL A 51 10.96 -17.41 -11.03
CA VAL A 51 11.43 -17.89 -12.34
C VAL A 51 12.96 -18.06 -12.36
N THR A 52 13.67 -17.06 -11.85
CA THR A 52 15.16 -17.06 -11.87
C THR A 52 15.71 -18.17 -10.98
N LEU A 53 15.21 -18.28 -9.75
CA LEU A 53 15.69 -19.27 -8.78
C LEU A 53 15.37 -20.69 -9.25
N PHE A 54 14.17 -20.96 -9.76
CA PHE A 54 13.85 -22.29 -10.27
C PHE A 54 14.67 -22.64 -11.52
N ARG A 55 15.04 -21.68 -12.37
CA ARG A 55 15.99 -21.92 -13.47
C ARG A 55 17.38 -22.28 -12.97
N LEU A 56 17.86 -21.63 -11.91
CA LEU A 56 19.15 -21.97 -11.30
C LEU A 56 19.11 -23.36 -10.67
N LEU A 57 18.04 -23.69 -9.95
CA LEU A 57 17.84 -25.02 -9.34
C LEU A 57 17.69 -26.13 -10.39
N SER A 58 17.07 -25.84 -11.54
CA SER A 58 16.98 -26.78 -12.65
C SER A 58 18.36 -27.09 -13.25
N LYS A 59 19.24 -26.09 -13.38
CA LYS A 59 20.63 -26.32 -13.80
C LYS A 59 21.42 -27.16 -12.76
N ALA A 60 20.99 -27.18 -11.50
CA ALA A 60 21.52 -28.01 -10.45
C ALA A 60 20.87 -29.42 -10.35
N GLY A 61 20.07 -29.80 -11.36
CA GLY A 61 19.48 -31.16 -11.49
C GLY A 61 18.07 -31.30 -10.92
N MET A 62 17.40 -30.23 -10.46
CA MET A 62 15.99 -30.29 -10.08
C MET A 62 15.06 -30.21 -11.30
N ARG A 63 13.84 -30.76 -11.16
CA ARG A 63 12.80 -30.63 -12.20
C ARG A 63 12.46 -29.16 -12.44
N ASP A 64 12.33 -28.77 -13.71
CA ASP A 64 11.86 -27.43 -14.10
C ASP A 64 10.51 -27.09 -13.50
N SER A 65 10.35 -25.83 -13.11
CA SER A 65 9.07 -25.31 -12.65
C SER A 65 8.14 -25.06 -13.82
N THR A 66 6.86 -25.28 -13.61
CA THR A 66 5.82 -24.84 -14.55
C THR A 66 5.49 -23.37 -14.35
N ILE A 67 4.85 -22.73 -15.34
CA ILE A 67 4.34 -21.38 -15.21
C ILE A 67 3.35 -21.28 -14.04
N LEU A 68 2.57 -22.33 -13.77
CA LEU A 68 1.58 -22.34 -12.67
C LEU A 68 2.26 -22.47 -11.30
N GLU A 69 3.36 -23.24 -11.17
CA GLU A 69 4.16 -23.26 -9.94
C GLU A 69 4.73 -21.87 -9.64
N ASN A 70 5.25 -21.15 -10.65
CA ASN A 70 5.74 -19.79 -10.49
C ASN A 70 4.63 -18.82 -10.09
N ASN A 71 3.40 -19.00 -10.63
CA ASN A 71 2.24 -18.23 -10.23
C ASN A 71 1.84 -18.50 -8.76
N ILE A 72 1.94 -19.74 -8.25
CA ILE A 72 1.72 -20.07 -6.84
C ILE A 72 2.76 -19.37 -5.93
N VAL A 73 4.05 -19.37 -6.34
CA VAL A 73 5.09 -18.62 -5.61
C VAL A 73 4.73 -17.16 -5.52
N GLN A 74 4.37 -16.55 -6.65
CA GLN A 74 4.00 -15.15 -6.74
C GLN A 74 2.79 -14.83 -5.86
N THR A 75 1.74 -15.67 -5.91
CA THR A 75 0.52 -15.49 -5.12
C THR A 75 0.77 -15.62 -3.62
N ALA A 76 1.54 -16.62 -3.18
CA ALA A 76 1.87 -16.79 -1.76
C ALA A 76 2.81 -15.67 -1.25
N GLY A 77 3.73 -15.21 -2.10
CA GLY A 77 4.72 -14.21 -1.74
C GLY A 77 4.20 -12.77 -1.68
N SER A 78 3.15 -12.45 -2.43
CA SER A 78 2.56 -11.10 -2.42
C SER A 78 1.84 -10.75 -1.12
N ALA A 79 1.37 -11.76 -0.38
CA ALA A 79 0.61 -11.57 0.85
C ALA A 79 1.39 -10.81 1.94
N GLY A 80 2.71 -11.00 2.03
CA GLY A 80 3.56 -10.36 3.04
C GLY A 80 3.58 -8.85 2.93
N GLU A 81 3.70 -8.33 1.72
CA GLU A 81 3.74 -6.89 1.47
C GLU A 81 2.43 -6.20 1.86
N SER A 82 1.29 -6.78 1.49
CA SER A 82 -0.02 -6.19 1.79
C SER A 82 -0.32 -6.15 3.29
N ILE A 83 0.08 -7.18 4.06
CA ILE A 83 -0.03 -7.21 5.53
C ILE A 83 0.90 -6.17 6.15
N ALA A 84 2.14 -6.08 5.68
CA ALA A 84 3.14 -5.12 6.16
C ALA A 84 2.66 -3.69 6.00
N PHE A 85 2.04 -3.35 4.87
CA PHE A 85 1.45 -2.04 4.63
C PHE A 85 0.38 -1.71 5.68
N GLY A 86 -0.60 -2.60 5.86
CA GLY A 86 -1.68 -2.36 6.82
C GLY A 86 -1.18 -2.24 8.26
N LEU A 87 -0.23 -3.09 8.67
CA LEU A 87 0.41 -3.02 9.99
C LEU A 87 1.14 -1.70 10.19
N GLY A 88 1.99 -1.30 9.23
CA GLY A 88 2.80 -0.09 9.35
C GLY A 88 2.00 1.22 9.30
N VAL A 89 0.83 1.21 8.63
CA VAL A 89 -0.09 2.35 8.58
C VAL A 89 -0.85 2.55 9.88
N THR A 90 -1.17 1.47 10.60
CA THR A 90 -2.14 1.53 11.72
C THR A 90 -1.53 1.24 13.08
N MET A 91 -0.75 0.17 13.22
CA MET A 91 -0.28 -0.28 14.53
C MET A 91 0.60 0.74 15.28
N PRO A 92 1.49 1.51 14.64
CA PRO A 92 2.26 2.54 15.34
C PRO A 92 1.41 3.64 15.98
N ALA A 93 0.19 3.86 15.50
CA ALA A 93 -0.74 4.81 16.11
C ALA A 93 -1.05 4.48 17.59
N ILE A 94 -0.92 3.22 18.00
CA ILE A 94 -1.05 2.79 19.40
C ILE A 94 -0.05 3.55 20.29
N LEU A 95 1.21 3.59 19.86
CA LEU A 95 2.28 4.29 20.59
C LEU A 95 2.04 5.80 20.67
N ILE A 96 1.57 6.38 19.54
CA ILE A 96 1.27 7.82 19.45
C ILE A 96 0.07 8.20 20.33
N LEU A 97 -0.89 7.29 20.48
CA LEU A 97 -2.04 7.45 21.36
C LEU A 97 -1.70 7.21 22.85
N GLY A 98 -0.45 6.85 23.19
CA GLY A 98 0.01 6.64 24.55
C GLY A 98 -0.25 5.25 25.11
N PHE A 99 -0.39 4.22 24.26
CA PHE A 99 -0.61 2.83 24.66
C PHE A 99 0.53 1.91 24.22
N ASP A 100 0.64 0.74 24.86
CA ASP A 100 1.63 -0.26 24.49
C ASP A 100 1.27 -1.04 23.22
N LEU A 101 2.29 -1.27 22.41
CA LEU A 101 2.22 -2.13 21.24
C LEU A 101 2.43 -3.59 21.67
N THR A 102 1.35 -4.32 21.94
CA THR A 102 1.42 -5.71 22.39
C THR A 102 1.48 -6.71 21.24
N ALA A 103 2.34 -7.74 21.37
CA ALA A 103 2.52 -8.79 20.36
C ALA A 103 1.19 -9.48 20.00
N GLY A 104 0.37 -9.80 21.00
CA GLY A 104 -0.92 -10.46 20.79
C GLY A 104 -1.89 -9.65 19.94
N ARG A 105 -1.99 -8.32 20.16
CA ARG A 105 -2.84 -7.44 19.36
C ARG A 105 -2.34 -7.34 17.92
N VAL A 106 -1.05 -7.08 17.73
CA VAL A 106 -0.45 -6.97 16.38
C VAL A 106 -0.67 -8.25 15.58
N LEU A 107 -0.43 -9.41 16.20
CA LEU A 107 -0.64 -10.71 15.57
C LEU A 107 -2.10 -10.96 15.20
N LEU A 108 -3.03 -10.73 16.13
CA LEU A 108 -4.47 -10.92 15.89
C LEU A 108 -4.97 -10.01 14.78
N VAL A 109 -4.62 -8.73 14.81
CA VAL A 109 -5.01 -7.77 13.76
C VAL A 109 -4.47 -8.18 12.40
N ALA A 110 -3.20 -8.62 12.33
CA ALA A 110 -2.58 -9.09 11.09
C ALA A 110 -3.29 -10.32 10.51
N VAL A 111 -3.50 -11.35 11.33
CA VAL A 111 -4.12 -12.60 10.90
C VAL A 111 -5.59 -12.39 10.53
N LEU A 112 -6.37 -11.75 11.40
CA LEU A 112 -7.81 -11.59 11.20
C LEU A 112 -8.10 -10.64 10.02
N GLY A 113 -7.33 -9.56 9.88
CA GLY A 113 -7.46 -8.62 8.77
C GLY A 113 -7.11 -9.28 7.43
N ALA A 114 -5.98 -9.99 7.36
CA ALA A 114 -5.55 -10.66 6.15
C ALA A 114 -6.54 -11.73 5.68
N LEU A 115 -6.97 -12.61 6.59
CA LEU A 115 -7.96 -13.65 6.28
C LEU A 115 -9.29 -13.06 5.86
N LEU A 116 -9.76 -12.01 6.54
CA LEU A 116 -11.01 -11.33 6.19
C LEU A 116 -10.95 -10.78 4.76
N GLY A 117 -9.85 -10.10 4.39
CA GLY A 117 -9.68 -9.56 3.04
C GLY A 117 -9.68 -10.64 1.96
N ILE A 118 -8.97 -11.73 2.18
CA ILE A 118 -8.92 -12.86 1.24
C ILE A 118 -10.31 -13.50 1.09
N LEU A 119 -10.98 -13.81 2.21
CA LEU A 119 -12.28 -14.49 2.18
C LEU A 119 -13.37 -13.63 1.55
N LEU A 120 -13.39 -12.32 1.81
CA LEU A 120 -14.31 -11.39 1.16
C LEU A 120 -14.02 -11.22 -0.33
N MET A 121 -12.76 -11.41 -0.78
CA MET A 121 -12.41 -11.33 -2.21
C MET A 121 -12.87 -12.55 -3.01
N ILE A 122 -13.03 -13.73 -2.39
CA ILE A 122 -13.47 -14.96 -3.08
C ILE A 122 -14.76 -14.74 -3.89
N PRO A 123 -15.88 -14.29 -3.29
CA PRO A 123 -17.11 -14.08 -4.05
C PRO A 123 -17.02 -12.94 -5.08
N LEU A 124 -16.10 -11.99 -4.89
CA LEU A 124 -15.94 -10.85 -5.79
C LEU A 124 -15.17 -11.20 -7.07
N ARG A 125 -14.40 -12.30 -7.09
CA ARG A 125 -13.57 -12.68 -8.23
C ARG A 125 -14.35 -12.81 -9.53
N ARG A 126 -15.49 -13.50 -9.52
CA ARG A 126 -16.30 -13.69 -10.73
C ARG A 126 -16.78 -12.36 -11.29
N THR A 127 -17.19 -11.44 -10.42
CA THR A 127 -17.69 -10.12 -10.80
C THR A 127 -16.57 -9.21 -11.32
N LEU A 128 -15.46 -9.09 -10.56
CA LEU A 128 -14.44 -8.08 -10.83
C LEU A 128 -13.39 -8.54 -11.84
N ILE A 129 -13.01 -9.83 -11.79
CA ILE A 129 -11.90 -10.34 -12.63
C ILE A 129 -12.41 -11.00 -13.90
N VAL A 130 -13.50 -11.80 -13.81
CA VAL A 130 -14.01 -12.54 -14.97
C VAL A 130 -14.99 -11.69 -15.76
N ALA A 131 -16.09 -11.24 -15.14
CA ALA A 131 -17.15 -10.50 -15.85
C ALA A 131 -16.66 -9.13 -16.36
N LYS A 132 -15.80 -8.45 -15.58
CA LYS A 132 -15.24 -7.13 -15.94
C LYS A 132 -13.82 -7.19 -16.49
N HIS A 133 -13.44 -8.30 -17.12
CA HIS A 133 -12.08 -8.50 -17.66
C HIS A 133 -11.64 -7.40 -18.62
N GLY A 134 -12.53 -6.95 -19.50
CA GLY A 134 -12.25 -5.88 -20.47
C GLY A 134 -12.19 -4.47 -19.84
N GLU A 135 -12.91 -4.24 -18.74
CA GLU A 135 -13.02 -2.95 -18.06
C GLU A 135 -11.90 -2.76 -17.04
N LEU A 136 -11.66 -3.77 -16.20
CA LEU A 136 -10.66 -3.72 -15.13
C LEU A 136 -9.35 -4.38 -15.57
N LYS A 137 -8.31 -3.55 -15.75
CA LYS A 137 -7.04 -3.98 -16.34
C LYS A 137 -6.11 -4.69 -15.36
N TYR A 138 -6.16 -4.35 -14.07
CA TYR A 138 -5.25 -4.87 -13.05
C TYR A 138 -3.77 -4.77 -13.49
N PRO A 139 -3.20 -3.55 -13.55
CA PRO A 139 -1.93 -3.30 -14.25
C PRO A 139 -0.77 -4.15 -13.73
N GLU A 140 -0.65 -4.33 -12.43
CA GLU A 140 0.43 -5.13 -11.83
C GLU A 140 0.21 -6.63 -12.02
N GLY A 141 -1.04 -7.11 -11.90
CA GLY A 141 -1.40 -8.50 -12.19
C GLY A 141 -1.18 -8.84 -13.67
N THR A 142 -1.48 -7.91 -14.58
CA THR A 142 -1.20 -8.04 -16.00
C THR A 142 0.30 -8.07 -16.26
N ALA A 143 1.07 -7.17 -15.65
CA ALA A 143 2.53 -7.14 -15.76
C ALA A 143 3.17 -8.44 -15.23
N SER A 144 2.70 -8.94 -14.08
CA SER A 144 3.15 -10.20 -13.51
C SER A 144 2.88 -11.39 -14.43
N ALA A 145 1.66 -11.45 -15.01
CA ALA A 145 1.30 -12.49 -15.97
C ALA A 145 2.19 -12.47 -17.22
N GLU A 146 2.46 -11.28 -17.78
CA GLU A 146 3.32 -11.13 -18.97
C GLU A 146 4.77 -11.56 -18.67
N VAL A 147 5.29 -11.26 -17.47
CA VAL A 147 6.61 -11.75 -17.03
C VAL A 147 6.65 -13.28 -16.98
N LEU A 148 5.62 -13.91 -16.39
CA LEU A 148 5.55 -15.37 -16.30
C LEU A 148 5.41 -16.01 -17.69
N ILE A 149 4.60 -15.44 -18.57
CA ILE A 149 4.42 -15.90 -19.94
C ILE A 149 5.73 -15.77 -20.74
N ALA A 150 6.40 -14.63 -20.66
CA ALA A 150 7.69 -14.43 -21.33
C ALA A 150 8.76 -15.41 -20.85
N ALA A 151 8.80 -15.69 -19.55
CA ALA A 151 9.70 -16.68 -18.98
C ALA A 151 9.43 -18.10 -19.50
N GLU A 152 8.16 -18.49 -19.64
CA GLU A 152 7.77 -19.80 -20.19
C GLU A 152 8.08 -19.91 -21.68
N LEU A 153 7.80 -18.86 -22.46
CA LEU A 153 8.13 -18.82 -23.87
C LEU A 153 9.64 -18.99 -24.11
N SER A 154 10.46 -18.32 -23.31
CA SER A 154 11.93 -18.44 -23.41
C SER A 154 12.48 -19.86 -23.09
N LYS A 155 11.68 -20.75 -22.50
CA LYS A 155 12.05 -22.18 -22.29
C LYS A 155 11.75 -23.03 -23.55
N ARG A 156 10.69 -22.69 -24.28
CA ARG A 156 10.21 -23.49 -25.42
C ARG A 156 10.99 -23.20 -26.71
N ASP A 157 11.64 -22.05 -26.80
CA ASP A 157 12.16 -21.54 -28.07
C ASP A 157 13.64 -21.79 -28.34
N ALA A 158 14.10 -23.03 -28.16
CA ALA A 158 15.27 -23.43 -28.96
C ALA A 158 14.95 -23.70 -30.46
N THR A 159 13.66 -23.70 -30.86
CA THR A 159 13.27 -24.22 -32.21
C THR A 159 12.13 -23.52 -32.96
N THR A 160 11.38 -22.53 -32.39
CA THR A 160 10.20 -22.00 -33.10
C THR A 160 9.85 -20.54 -32.78
N ASP A 161 9.63 -19.73 -33.79
CA ASP A 161 8.96 -18.42 -33.87
C ASP A 161 9.70 -17.16 -33.37
N ALA A 162 10.26 -16.42 -34.31
CA ALA A 162 10.87 -15.10 -34.15
C ALA A 162 9.94 -14.03 -33.50
N ARG A 163 8.61 -14.26 -33.43
CA ARG A 163 7.65 -13.37 -32.73
C ARG A 163 7.67 -13.55 -31.21
N SER A 164 7.78 -14.78 -30.73
CA SER A 164 7.84 -15.14 -29.33
C SER A 164 9.11 -14.57 -28.67
N ASP A 165 10.24 -14.74 -29.33
CA ASP A 165 11.53 -14.25 -28.88
C ASP A 165 11.57 -12.71 -28.75
N ARG A 166 10.95 -11.99 -29.69
CA ARG A 166 10.84 -10.52 -29.62
C ARG A 166 9.98 -10.02 -28.47
N ARG A 167 8.88 -10.70 -28.12
CA ARG A 167 8.03 -10.32 -26.99
C ARG A 167 8.80 -10.46 -25.66
N ALA A 168 9.49 -11.58 -25.48
CA ALA A 168 10.35 -11.80 -24.33
C ALA A 168 11.48 -10.75 -24.25
N GLN A 169 12.14 -10.43 -25.37
CA GLN A 169 13.17 -9.40 -25.43
C GLN A 169 12.64 -8.02 -25.00
N VAL A 170 11.42 -7.62 -25.41
CA VAL A 170 10.82 -6.34 -25.04
C VAL A 170 10.54 -6.27 -23.53
N ILE A 171 9.98 -7.33 -22.92
CA ILE A 171 9.70 -7.36 -21.48
C ILE A 171 11.00 -7.34 -20.69
N PHE A 172 11.96 -8.23 -21.01
CA PHE A 172 13.25 -8.28 -20.29
C PHE A 172 14.10 -7.04 -20.52
N GLY A 173 14.05 -6.45 -21.73
CA GLY A 173 14.66 -5.15 -22.02
C GLY A 173 14.06 -4.04 -21.15
N GLY A 174 12.71 -4.00 -21.07
CA GLY A 174 12.00 -3.10 -20.17
C GLY A 174 12.35 -3.31 -18.70
N PHE A 175 12.45 -4.58 -18.27
CA PHE A 175 12.85 -4.94 -16.91
C PHE A 175 14.25 -4.41 -16.57
N VAL A 176 15.24 -4.65 -17.42
CA VAL A 176 16.61 -4.15 -17.22
C VAL A 176 16.64 -2.63 -17.20
N VAL A 177 15.94 -1.96 -18.13
CA VAL A 177 15.85 -0.50 -18.16
C VAL A 177 15.22 0.06 -16.90
N GLY A 178 14.07 -0.50 -16.45
CA GLY A 178 13.40 -0.08 -15.21
C GLY A 178 14.27 -0.29 -13.97
N LEU A 179 14.94 -1.44 -13.87
CA LEU A 179 15.84 -1.78 -12.77
C LEU A 179 17.04 -0.83 -12.72
N VAL A 180 17.77 -0.68 -13.83
CA VAL A 180 18.96 0.19 -13.91
C VAL A 180 18.58 1.63 -13.64
N TYR A 181 17.47 2.11 -14.24
CA TYR A 181 16.97 3.45 -14.01
C TYR A 181 16.71 3.72 -12.53
N LYS A 182 15.99 2.82 -11.85
CA LYS A 182 15.66 2.97 -10.42
C LYS A 182 16.90 2.89 -9.52
N VAL A 183 17.84 2.00 -9.82
CA VAL A 183 19.13 1.91 -9.09
C VAL A 183 19.93 3.20 -9.24
N VAL A 184 20.07 3.71 -10.46
CA VAL A 184 20.82 4.96 -10.70
C VAL A 184 20.12 6.15 -10.05
N ASN A 185 18.78 6.24 -10.16
CA ASN A 185 18.01 7.33 -9.60
C ASN A 185 18.04 7.33 -8.06
N VAL A 186 17.69 6.22 -7.42
CA VAL A 186 17.42 6.17 -5.98
C VAL A 186 18.66 5.75 -5.18
N ALA A 187 19.36 4.68 -5.58
CA ALA A 187 20.51 4.18 -4.82
C ALA A 187 21.76 5.02 -5.05
N LEU A 188 22.01 5.43 -6.31
CA LEU A 188 23.20 6.22 -6.67
C LEU A 188 22.96 7.73 -6.70
N LYS A 189 21.73 8.19 -6.37
CA LYS A 189 21.35 9.61 -6.38
C LYS A 189 21.69 10.31 -7.70
N GLY A 190 21.51 9.62 -8.83
CA GLY A 190 21.85 10.11 -10.17
C GLY A 190 21.09 11.36 -10.57
N TRP A 191 19.84 11.48 -10.16
CA TRP A 191 18.97 12.66 -10.30
C TRP A 191 17.92 12.68 -9.21
N LYS A 192 17.17 13.80 -9.07
CA LYS A 192 16.09 13.90 -8.10
C LYS A 192 15.02 12.83 -8.33
N GLU A 193 14.44 12.29 -7.27
CA GLU A 193 13.31 11.35 -7.36
C GLU A 193 12.01 12.05 -7.75
N VAL A 194 11.83 13.29 -7.29
CA VAL A 194 10.67 14.13 -7.56
C VAL A 194 11.12 15.47 -8.10
N SER A 195 10.74 15.78 -9.35
CA SER A 195 10.88 17.11 -9.93
C SER A 195 9.71 17.97 -9.47
N THR A 196 9.97 19.14 -8.91
CA THR A 196 8.94 20.01 -8.34
C THR A 196 9.10 21.44 -8.85
N PHE A 197 8.00 21.99 -9.39
CA PHE A 197 7.89 23.39 -9.75
C PHE A 197 6.88 24.07 -8.85
N SER A 198 7.33 24.97 -7.99
CA SER A 198 6.51 25.72 -7.06
C SER A 198 6.12 27.07 -7.65
N PHE A 199 4.85 27.46 -7.49
CA PHE A 199 4.34 28.73 -8.00
C PHE A 199 4.60 29.87 -7.01
N GLY A 200 4.91 31.05 -7.57
CA GLY A 200 4.94 32.32 -6.85
C GLY A 200 3.54 32.95 -6.75
N ALA A 201 3.47 34.23 -6.39
CA ALA A 201 2.22 34.99 -6.41
C ALA A 201 1.61 34.99 -7.84
N PRO A 202 0.27 34.85 -8.02
CA PRO A 202 -0.75 34.80 -6.96
C PRO A 202 -1.00 33.41 -6.35
N LEU A 203 -0.45 32.32 -6.91
CA LEU A 203 -0.70 30.94 -6.51
C LEU A 203 0.33 30.42 -5.49
N LYS A 204 0.63 31.22 -4.46
CA LYS A 204 1.59 30.83 -3.41
C LYS A 204 1.27 29.43 -2.83
N SER A 205 2.29 28.63 -2.56
CA SER A 205 2.23 27.23 -2.10
C SER A 205 1.60 26.25 -3.11
N GLY A 206 1.14 26.71 -4.26
CA GLY A 206 0.78 25.82 -5.36
C GLY A 206 2.03 25.20 -5.98
N SER A 207 1.92 23.97 -6.44
CA SER A 207 3.03 23.28 -7.08
C SER A 207 2.57 22.25 -8.09
N VAL A 208 3.41 22.03 -9.10
CA VAL A 208 3.32 20.86 -9.98
C VAL A 208 4.56 20.03 -9.72
N ALA A 209 4.36 18.76 -9.45
CA ALA A 209 5.45 17.83 -9.19
C ALA A 209 5.24 16.52 -9.94
N ALA A 210 6.31 15.86 -10.32
CA ALA A 210 6.30 14.54 -10.95
C ALA A 210 7.41 13.66 -10.35
N GLU A 211 7.04 12.51 -9.84
CA GLU A 211 7.98 11.45 -9.47
C GLU A 211 8.48 10.79 -10.75
N VAL A 212 9.78 10.78 -10.97
CA VAL A 212 10.38 10.25 -12.19
C VAL A 212 10.52 8.72 -12.09
N SER A 213 9.40 8.04 -11.90
CA SER A 213 9.28 6.62 -11.61
C SER A 213 8.90 5.82 -12.86
N PRO A 214 9.70 4.79 -13.24
CA PRO A 214 9.34 3.90 -14.33
C PRO A 214 8.07 3.09 -14.04
N GLU A 215 7.82 2.76 -12.77
CA GLU A 215 6.65 2.01 -12.32
C GLU A 215 5.36 2.80 -12.59
N LEU A 216 5.29 4.05 -12.11
CA LEU A 216 4.11 4.90 -12.27
C LEU A 216 3.84 5.24 -13.74
N LEU A 217 4.91 5.45 -14.51
CA LEU A 217 4.82 5.65 -15.97
C LEU A 217 4.23 4.41 -16.65
N GLY A 218 4.70 3.21 -16.28
CA GLY A 218 4.22 1.92 -16.79
C GLY A 218 2.75 1.67 -16.43
N VAL A 219 2.36 1.93 -15.17
CA VAL A 219 0.96 1.85 -14.72
C VAL A 219 0.08 2.75 -15.57
N GLY A 220 0.47 4.01 -15.78
CA GLY A 220 -0.28 4.96 -16.60
C GLY A 220 -0.47 4.48 -18.04
N TYR A 221 0.56 3.88 -18.64
CA TYR A 221 0.46 3.31 -19.97
C TYR A 221 -0.54 2.15 -20.06
N ILE A 222 -0.60 1.28 -19.03
CA ILE A 222 -1.51 0.14 -18.97
C ILE A 222 -2.96 0.57 -18.78
N ILE A 223 -3.23 1.47 -17.81
CA ILE A 223 -4.60 1.92 -17.51
C ILE A 223 -5.19 2.85 -18.57
N GLY A 224 -4.33 3.51 -19.34
CA GLY A 224 -4.73 4.34 -20.47
C GLY A 224 -5.07 5.80 -20.11
N PRO A 225 -5.31 6.64 -21.15
CA PRO A 225 -5.36 8.09 -20.98
C PRO A 225 -6.56 8.61 -20.19
N ARG A 226 -7.72 7.92 -20.26
CA ARG A 226 -8.95 8.40 -19.61
C ARG A 226 -8.85 8.37 -18.09
N LEU A 227 -8.51 7.21 -17.52
CA LEU A 227 -8.39 7.05 -16.07
C LEU A 227 -7.22 7.86 -15.51
N ALA A 228 -6.08 7.85 -16.20
CA ALA A 228 -4.91 8.64 -15.84
C ALA A 228 -5.23 10.15 -15.78
N ALA A 229 -6.00 10.68 -16.74
CA ALA A 229 -6.40 12.09 -16.75
C ALA A 229 -7.38 12.43 -15.63
N ILE A 230 -8.37 11.57 -15.34
CA ILE A 230 -9.31 11.78 -14.23
C ILE A 230 -8.56 11.83 -12.90
N MET A 231 -7.64 10.89 -12.67
CA MET A 231 -6.84 10.83 -11.44
C MET A 231 -5.93 12.04 -11.31
N CYS A 232 -5.20 12.42 -12.35
CA CYS A 232 -4.35 13.61 -12.35
C CYS A 232 -5.18 14.90 -12.15
N GLY A 233 -6.41 14.96 -12.68
CA GLY A 233 -7.34 16.07 -12.46
C GLY A 233 -7.65 16.30 -10.98
N GLY A 234 -7.79 15.23 -10.19
CA GLY A 234 -7.91 15.32 -8.73
C GLY A 234 -6.67 15.92 -8.07
N GLY A 235 -5.48 15.52 -8.51
CA GLY A 235 -4.21 16.09 -8.02
C GLY A 235 -4.05 17.55 -8.40
N VAL A 236 -4.45 17.95 -9.60
CA VAL A 236 -4.47 19.35 -10.04
C VAL A 236 -5.44 20.19 -9.17
N LEU A 237 -6.64 19.68 -8.90
CA LEU A 237 -7.57 20.34 -7.97
C LEU A 237 -6.90 20.58 -6.62
N ALA A 238 -6.25 19.57 -6.06
CA ALA A 238 -5.61 19.66 -4.73
C ALA A 238 -4.44 20.67 -4.73
N TYR A 239 -3.47 20.50 -5.64
CA TYR A 239 -2.18 21.19 -5.56
C TYR A 239 -2.12 22.52 -6.29
N VAL A 240 -2.95 22.71 -7.33
CA VAL A 240 -2.95 23.94 -8.13
C VAL A 240 -4.09 24.87 -7.71
N LEU A 241 -5.17 24.35 -7.14
CA LEU A 241 -6.32 25.16 -6.74
C LEU A 241 -6.51 25.23 -5.22
N LEU A 242 -6.77 24.09 -4.55
CA LEU A 242 -7.17 24.10 -3.13
C LEU A 242 -6.03 24.55 -2.20
N ILE A 243 -4.80 24.04 -2.36
CA ILE A 243 -3.68 24.48 -1.52
C ILE A 243 -3.39 25.97 -1.67
N PRO A 244 -3.29 26.56 -2.89
CA PRO A 244 -3.17 28.00 -3.06
C PRO A 244 -4.33 28.80 -2.46
N LEU A 245 -5.58 28.34 -2.61
CA LEU A 245 -6.74 29.01 -2.01
C LEU A 245 -6.69 29.01 -0.49
N ILE A 246 -6.37 27.86 0.14
CA ILE A 246 -6.19 27.75 1.59
C ILE A 246 -5.10 28.70 2.05
N ARG A 247 -3.99 28.77 1.31
CA ARG A 247 -2.89 29.71 1.59
C ARG A 247 -3.34 31.14 1.48
N PHE A 248 -4.02 31.51 0.38
CA PHE A 248 -4.46 32.87 0.09
C PHE A 248 -5.41 33.42 1.16
N PHE A 249 -6.45 32.63 1.53
CA PHE A 249 -7.41 33.05 2.54
C PHE A 249 -6.89 32.93 3.98
N GLY A 250 -5.95 32.00 4.23
CA GLY A 250 -5.41 31.74 5.55
C GLY A 250 -4.11 32.50 5.89
N GLU A 251 -3.46 33.15 4.91
CA GLU A 251 -2.16 33.81 5.13
C GLU A 251 -2.24 34.95 6.17
N GLY A 252 -3.41 35.58 6.29
CA GLY A 252 -3.67 36.68 7.26
C GLY A 252 -4.03 36.22 8.67
N LEU A 253 -4.21 34.90 8.91
CA LEU A 253 -4.56 34.38 10.23
C LEU A 253 -3.30 34.27 11.10
N ALA A 254 -3.30 34.94 12.24
CA ALA A 254 -2.18 34.89 13.20
C ALA A 254 -2.15 33.58 13.98
N GLU A 255 -3.31 32.96 14.23
CA GLU A 255 -3.46 31.72 14.99
C GLU A 255 -3.59 30.49 14.04
N PRO A 256 -3.15 29.31 14.49
CA PRO A 256 -3.38 28.07 13.77
C PRO A 256 -4.87 27.81 13.55
N LEU A 257 -5.27 27.51 12.33
CA LEU A 257 -6.64 27.06 12.04
C LEU A 257 -6.69 25.53 12.15
N ALA A 258 -7.51 25.02 13.07
CA ALA A 258 -7.68 23.57 13.22
C ALA A 258 -8.12 22.89 11.90
N PRO A 259 -7.59 21.69 11.59
CA PRO A 259 -6.67 20.84 12.37
C PRO A 259 -5.18 21.16 12.22
N GLY A 260 -4.82 22.27 11.59
CA GLY A 260 -3.43 22.70 11.47
C GLY A 260 -2.84 23.10 12.83
N LEU A 261 -1.59 22.70 13.08
CA LEU A 261 -0.86 22.99 14.33
C LEU A 261 -0.01 24.26 14.24
N LYS A 262 0.11 24.84 13.05
CA LYS A 262 0.88 26.06 12.77
C LYS A 262 -0.01 27.06 12.02
N PRO A 263 0.27 28.37 12.11
CA PRO A 263 -0.38 29.34 11.22
C PRO A 263 -0.17 28.96 9.75
N ILE A 264 -1.21 29.09 8.93
CA ILE A 264 -1.17 28.71 7.51
C ILE A 264 -0.04 29.44 6.77
N ALA A 265 0.27 30.68 7.19
CA ALA A 265 1.39 31.45 6.68
C ALA A 265 2.75 30.77 6.84
N ALA A 266 2.94 29.92 7.85
CA ALA A 266 4.18 29.21 8.14
C ALA A 266 4.19 27.78 7.58
N MET A 267 3.09 27.31 6.97
CA MET A 267 2.98 25.94 6.43
C MET A 267 3.56 25.83 5.03
N SER A 268 4.28 24.73 4.78
CA SER A 268 4.61 24.27 3.43
C SER A 268 3.38 23.69 2.72
N ALA A 269 3.45 23.51 1.40
CA ALA A 269 2.40 22.86 0.63
C ALA A 269 2.07 21.44 1.14
N GLY A 270 3.09 20.67 1.56
CA GLY A 270 2.93 19.36 2.15
C GLY A 270 2.20 19.39 3.49
N GLU A 271 2.49 20.37 4.35
CA GLU A 271 1.81 20.56 5.64
C GLU A 271 0.35 20.98 5.44
N ILE A 272 0.06 21.89 4.50
CA ILE A 272 -1.32 22.26 4.14
C ILE A 272 -2.09 21.04 3.62
N ARG A 273 -1.46 20.23 2.75
CA ARG A 273 -2.04 18.96 2.29
C ARG A 273 -2.38 18.05 3.45
N ASN A 274 -1.45 17.82 4.35
CA ASN A 274 -1.64 16.90 5.47
C ASN A 274 -2.69 17.39 6.46
N ALA A 275 -2.75 18.71 6.70
CA ALA A 275 -3.71 19.31 7.60
C ALA A 275 -5.14 19.39 7.05
N TYR A 276 -5.31 19.64 5.74
CA TYR A 276 -6.64 19.95 5.19
C TYR A 276 -7.06 19.04 4.03
N ILE A 277 -6.19 18.86 3.02
CA ILE A 277 -6.56 18.14 1.78
C ILE A 277 -6.81 16.65 2.04
N LEU A 278 -6.08 16.02 2.96
CA LEU A 278 -6.27 14.60 3.26
C LEU A 278 -7.68 14.31 3.80
N TYR A 279 -8.28 15.21 4.57
CA TYR A 279 -9.67 15.07 5.04
C TYR A 279 -10.67 15.20 3.89
N ILE A 280 -10.45 16.16 2.98
CA ILE A 280 -11.25 16.32 1.75
C ILE A 280 -11.15 15.04 0.90
N GLY A 281 -9.93 14.58 0.65
CA GLY A 281 -9.68 13.36 -0.12
C GLY A 281 -10.30 12.12 0.51
N ALA A 282 -10.21 11.97 1.85
CA ALA A 282 -10.81 10.85 2.58
C ALA A 282 -12.35 10.85 2.45
N GLY A 283 -13.00 12.01 2.61
CA GLY A 283 -14.44 12.17 2.39
C GLY A 283 -14.85 11.82 0.96
N ALA A 284 -14.09 12.29 -0.03
CA ALA A 284 -14.33 11.98 -1.44
C ALA A 284 -14.15 10.49 -1.76
N VAL A 285 -13.11 9.82 -1.22
CA VAL A 285 -12.88 8.37 -1.38
C VAL A 285 -14.02 7.57 -0.72
N ALA A 286 -14.45 7.98 0.48
CA ALA A 286 -15.56 7.31 1.18
C ALA A 286 -16.86 7.39 0.36
N ALA A 287 -17.24 8.58 -0.12
CA ALA A 287 -18.43 8.78 -0.92
C ALA A 287 -18.35 8.11 -2.29
N GLY A 288 -17.26 8.31 -3.03
CA GLY A 288 -17.02 7.66 -4.33
C GLY A 288 -16.99 6.14 -4.21
N GLY A 289 -16.40 5.61 -3.13
CA GLY A 289 -16.40 4.19 -2.80
C GLY A 289 -17.79 3.64 -2.55
N LEU A 290 -18.59 4.32 -1.74
CA LEU A 290 -19.99 3.95 -1.46
C LEU A 290 -20.83 3.95 -2.74
N ILE A 291 -20.74 4.98 -3.57
CA ILE A 291 -21.46 5.05 -4.85
C ILE A 291 -21.02 3.91 -5.78
N SER A 292 -19.71 3.65 -5.85
CA SER A 292 -19.15 2.54 -6.64
C SER A 292 -19.67 1.17 -6.18
N LEU A 293 -19.76 0.95 -4.85
CA LEU A 293 -20.34 -0.27 -4.28
C LEU A 293 -21.82 -0.40 -4.63
N LEU A 294 -22.63 0.66 -4.42
CA LEU A 294 -24.06 0.65 -4.73
C LEU A 294 -24.32 0.31 -6.20
N ARG A 295 -23.51 0.84 -7.13
CA ARG A 295 -23.58 0.50 -8.56
C ARG A 295 -23.16 -0.95 -8.86
N ALA A 296 -22.22 -1.50 -8.11
CA ALA A 296 -21.76 -2.87 -8.28
C ALA A 296 -22.68 -3.89 -7.59
N LEU A 297 -23.50 -3.46 -6.62
CA LEU A 297 -24.32 -4.31 -5.78
C LEU A 297 -25.26 -5.27 -6.56
N PRO A 298 -25.97 -4.84 -7.63
CA PRO A 298 -26.78 -5.76 -8.43
C PRO A 298 -25.96 -6.89 -9.05
N THR A 299 -24.79 -6.55 -9.61
CA THR A 299 -23.90 -7.55 -10.23
C THR A 299 -23.30 -8.50 -9.18
N ILE A 300 -22.91 -7.96 -8.03
CA ILE A 300 -22.43 -8.77 -6.89
C ILE A 300 -23.54 -9.71 -6.41
N TRP A 301 -24.77 -9.21 -6.27
CA TRP A 301 -25.93 -10.03 -5.85
C TRP A 301 -26.21 -11.17 -6.82
N HIS A 302 -26.22 -10.90 -8.13
CA HIS A 302 -26.38 -11.94 -9.14
C HIS A 302 -25.27 -12.99 -9.08
N SER A 303 -24.02 -12.57 -8.89
CA SER A 303 -22.88 -13.50 -8.77
C SER A 303 -22.97 -14.35 -7.51
N LEU A 304 -23.35 -13.77 -6.37
CA LEU A 304 -23.58 -14.50 -5.12
C LEU A 304 -24.68 -15.53 -5.27
N ARG A 305 -25.86 -15.11 -5.82
CA ARG A 305 -26.99 -16.01 -6.04
C ARG A 305 -26.64 -17.15 -7.00
N GLY A 306 -25.88 -16.87 -8.08
CA GLY A 306 -25.37 -17.91 -8.98
C GLY A 306 -24.45 -18.89 -8.25
N SER A 307 -23.53 -18.40 -7.40
CA SER A 307 -22.65 -19.27 -6.62
C SER A 307 -23.37 -20.14 -5.60
N PHE A 308 -24.46 -19.68 -5.00
CA PHE A 308 -25.32 -20.49 -4.13
C PHE A 308 -26.07 -21.57 -4.92
N ASN A 309 -26.60 -21.22 -6.09
CA ASN A 309 -27.32 -22.19 -6.95
C ASN A 309 -26.36 -23.29 -7.46
N ASP A 310 -25.15 -22.93 -7.90
CA ASP A 310 -24.10 -23.88 -8.31
C ASP A 310 -23.74 -24.85 -7.18
N PHE A 311 -23.69 -24.37 -5.94
CA PHE A 311 -23.46 -25.21 -4.75
C PHE A 311 -24.62 -26.16 -4.47
N ALA A 312 -25.87 -25.67 -4.56
CA ALA A 312 -27.08 -26.46 -4.33
C ALA A 312 -27.32 -27.49 -5.45
N GLY A 313 -26.93 -27.17 -6.70
CA GLY A 313 -27.11 -28.04 -7.87
C GLY A 313 -26.05 -29.13 -8.04
N GLY A 314 -25.01 -29.17 -7.20
CA GLY A 314 -23.95 -30.19 -7.26
C GLY A 314 -23.08 -30.15 -8.53
N GLU A 315 -23.26 -29.17 -9.42
CA GLU A 315 -22.42 -28.99 -10.60
C GLU A 315 -21.10 -28.32 -10.22
N SER A 316 -20.13 -29.14 -9.77
CA SER A 316 -18.73 -28.70 -9.75
C SER A 316 -18.32 -28.45 -11.20
N SER A 317 -17.98 -27.21 -11.54
CA SER A 317 -17.43 -26.87 -12.86
C SER A 317 -16.34 -27.87 -13.26
N ARG A 318 -16.50 -28.53 -14.41
CA ARG A 318 -15.54 -29.51 -14.92
C ARG A 318 -14.19 -28.85 -15.25
N LEU A 319 -14.18 -27.57 -15.53
CA LEU A 319 -12.99 -26.82 -15.89
C LEU A 319 -12.16 -26.41 -14.67
N ARG A 320 -10.89 -26.71 -14.70
CA ARG A 320 -9.91 -26.35 -13.65
C ARG A 320 -9.91 -24.87 -13.32
N THR A 321 -9.95 -24.01 -14.34
CA THR A 321 -9.89 -22.54 -14.24
C THR A 321 -11.16 -21.90 -13.67
N ALA A 322 -12.22 -22.67 -13.45
CA ALA A 322 -13.46 -22.21 -12.81
C ALA A 322 -13.64 -22.71 -11.37
N ARG A 323 -12.72 -23.56 -10.87
CA ARG A 323 -12.78 -24.11 -9.51
C ARG A 323 -12.31 -23.08 -8.49
N GLU A 324 -13.20 -22.70 -7.58
CA GLU A 324 -12.95 -21.77 -6.47
C GLU A 324 -13.22 -22.45 -5.12
N ILE A 325 -12.82 -21.81 -4.01
CA ILE A 325 -13.28 -22.19 -2.68
C ILE A 325 -14.79 -21.96 -2.66
N PRO A 326 -15.62 -22.97 -2.27
CA PRO A 326 -17.07 -22.81 -2.24
C PRO A 326 -17.50 -21.67 -1.32
N LEU A 327 -18.46 -20.87 -1.77
CA LEU A 327 -18.96 -19.70 -1.04
C LEU A 327 -19.37 -19.98 0.41
N PRO A 328 -20.06 -21.11 0.75
CA PRO A 328 -20.39 -21.41 2.13
C PRO A 328 -19.17 -21.53 3.05
N PHE A 329 -18.04 -22.07 2.55
CA PHE A 329 -16.80 -22.14 3.33
C PHE A 329 -16.17 -20.75 3.53
N ALA A 330 -16.24 -19.86 2.53
CA ALA A 330 -15.80 -18.49 2.69
C ALA A 330 -16.66 -17.73 3.73
N LEU A 331 -17.98 -17.90 3.68
CA LEU A 331 -18.90 -17.28 4.65
C LEU A 331 -18.71 -17.85 6.06
N LEU A 332 -18.52 -19.17 6.19
CA LEU A 332 -18.21 -19.79 7.47
C LEU A 332 -16.88 -19.25 8.03
N GLY A 333 -15.87 -19.11 7.17
CA GLY A 333 -14.59 -18.51 7.55
C GLY A 333 -14.76 -17.06 8.05
N CYS A 334 -15.53 -16.23 7.36
CA CYS A 334 -15.87 -14.88 7.82
C CYS A 334 -16.60 -14.90 9.18
N ALA A 335 -17.54 -15.80 9.38
CA ALA A 335 -18.26 -15.95 10.65
C ALA A 335 -17.31 -16.34 11.79
N LEU A 336 -16.39 -17.29 11.55
CA LEU A 336 -15.39 -17.70 12.52
C LEU A 336 -14.42 -16.56 12.87
N ILE A 337 -14.01 -15.75 11.88
CA ILE A 337 -13.20 -14.55 12.10
C ILE A 337 -13.94 -13.57 13.00
N LEU A 338 -15.24 -13.33 12.77
CA LEU A 338 -16.05 -12.45 13.61
C LEU A 338 -16.13 -12.94 15.05
N VAL A 339 -16.36 -14.23 15.26
CA VAL A 339 -16.35 -14.84 16.58
C VAL A 339 -14.96 -14.65 17.24
N ALA A 340 -13.90 -14.88 16.50
CA ALA A 340 -12.53 -14.66 16.99
C ALA A 340 -12.26 -13.20 17.37
N ILE A 341 -12.74 -12.24 16.57
CA ILE A 341 -12.62 -10.80 16.84
C ILE A 341 -13.30 -10.42 18.15
N VAL A 342 -14.54 -10.91 18.37
CA VAL A 342 -15.32 -10.57 19.58
C VAL A 342 -14.76 -11.28 20.82
N SER A 343 -14.28 -12.50 20.67
CA SER A 343 -13.79 -13.32 21.78
C SER A 343 -12.34 -13.05 22.17
N ALA A 344 -11.59 -12.28 21.38
CA ALA A 344 -10.17 -12.01 21.61
C ALA A 344 -9.93 -10.91 22.65
N PRO A 345 -9.47 -11.21 23.90
CA PRO A 345 -9.30 -10.20 24.93
C PRO A 345 -8.36 -9.04 24.53
N PRO A 346 -7.25 -9.27 23.79
CA PRO A 346 -6.34 -8.18 23.43
C PRO A 346 -6.96 -7.10 22.52
N LEU A 347 -8.06 -7.40 21.83
CA LEU A 347 -8.72 -6.45 20.92
C LEU A 347 -9.69 -5.52 21.64
N HIS A 348 -10.14 -5.86 22.84
CA HIS A 348 -11.19 -5.15 23.61
C HIS A 348 -12.43 -4.84 22.74
N MET A 349 -12.81 -5.82 21.88
CA MET A 349 -13.80 -5.60 20.83
C MET A 349 -15.22 -5.79 21.36
N SER A 350 -16.08 -4.80 21.13
CA SER A 350 -17.52 -4.93 21.35
C SER A 350 -18.21 -5.59 20.13
N GLY A 351 -19.41 -6.15 20.32
CA GLY A 351 -20.21 -6.67 19.21
C GLY A 351 -20.47 -5.62 18.13
N LEU A 352 -20.56 -4.36 18.52
CA LEU A 352 -20.71 -3.23 17.61
C LEU A 352 -19.45 -2.95 16.81
N GLY A 353 -18.28 -2.99 17.44
CA GLY A 353 -17.00 -2.89 16.71
C GLY A 353 -16.84 -4.00 15.68
N ALA A 354 -17.25 -5.22 16.02
CA ALA A 354 -17.28 -6.33 15.07
C ALA A 354 -18.25 -6.08 13.90
N LEU A 355 -19.41 -5.51 14.15
CA LEU A 355 -20.35 -5.10 13.10
C LEU A 355 -19.77 -4.02 12.18
N MET A 356 -19.04 -3.05 12.73
CA MET A 356 -18.31 -2.04 11.94
C MET A 356 -17.24 -2.68 11.06
N ILE A 357 -16.50 -3.67 11.57
CA ILE A 357 -15.51 -4.41 10.77
C ILE A 357 -16.19 -5.12 9.59
N VAL A 358 -17.34 -5.74 9.79
CA VAL A 358 -18.07 -6.40 8.69
C VAL A 358 -18.56 -5.40 7.66
N GLY A 359 -19.26 -4.36 8.11
CA GLY A 359 -19.85 -3.35 7.22
C GLY A 359 -18.79 -2.57 6.44
N CYS A 360 -17.84 -1.94 7.15
CA CYS A 360 -16.74 -1.21 6.53
C CYS A 360 -15.78 -2.16 5.79
N GLY A 361 -15.54 -3.36 6.32
CA GLY A 361 -14.71 -4.37 5.68
C GLY A 361 -15.25 -4.78 4.32
N PHE A 362 -16.52 -5.17 4.24
CA PHE A 362 -17.13 -5.53 2.96
C PHE A 362 -17.16 -4.38 1.96
N LEU A 363 -17.55 -3.18 2.43
CA LEU A 363 -17.53 -1.96 1.61
C LEU A 363 -16.15 -1.70 1.04
N PHE A 364 -15.16 -1.51 1.90
CA PHE A 364 -13.85 -1.04 1.46
C PHE A 364 -12.98 -2.15 0.85
N VAL A 365 -13.18 -3.42 1.18
CA VAL A 365 -12.59 -4.56 0.45
C VAL A 365 -13.07 -4.56 -1.01
N THR A 366 -14.37 -4.36 -1.25
CA THR A 366 -14.92 -4.29 -2.60
C THR A 366 -14.35 -3.09 -3.37
N VAL A 367 -14.27 -1.94 -2.71
CA VAL A 367 -13.68 -0.71 -3.27
C VAL A 367 -12.20 -0.91 -3.59
N SER A 368 -11.43 -1.47 -2.66
CA SER A 368 -10.00 -1.75 -2.82
C SER A 368 -9.72 -2.70 -3.99
N ALA A 369 -10.45 -3.81 -4.04
CA ALA A 369 -10.31 -4.78 -5.12
C ALA A 369 -10.64 -4.19 -6.50
N ARG A 370 -11.67 -3.32 -6.59
CA ARG A 370 -12.02 -2.62 -7.81
C ARG A 370 -10.97 -1.58 -8.20
N LEU A 371 -10.54 -0.73 -7.25
CA LEU A 371 -9.50 0.27 -7.49
C LEU A 371 -8.18 -0.35 -7.93
N SER A 372 -7.79 -1.47 -7.31
CA SER A 372 -6.61 -2.21 -7.78
C SER A 372 -6.74 -2.62 -9.26
N GLY A 373 -7.97 -2.89 -9.74
CA GLY A 373 -8.24 -3.17 -11.14
C GLY A 373 -8.17 -1.95 -12.07
N GLU A 374 -8.51 -0.78 -11.54
CA GLU A 374 -8.53 0.48 -12.29
C GLU A 374 -7.14 1.14 -12.35
N ILE A 375 -6.41 1.18 -11.22
CA ILE A 375 -5.19 2.01 -11.07
C ILE A 375 -3.95 1.25 -10.56
N GLY A 376 -4.08 0.00 -10.14
CA GLY A 376 -3.01 -0.79 -9.53
C GLY A 376 -3.04 -0.80 -8.00
N GLN A 377 -2.30 -1.72 -7.40
CA GLN A 377 -2.20 -1.88 -5.95
C GLN A 377 -1.29 -0.83 -5.32
N SER A 378 -0.18 -0.50 -5.97
CA SER A 378 0.83 0.46 -5.46
C SER A 378 0.27 1.87 -5.25
N VAL A 379 -0.73 2.27 -6.02
CA VAL A 379 -1.41 3.58 -5.91
C VAL A 379 -2.80 3.49 -5.29
N ASN A 380 -3.20 2.30 -4.81
CA ASN A 380 -4.48 2.10 -4.16
C ASN A 380 -4.53 2.86 -2.81
N PRO A 381 -5.50 3.76 -2.59
CA PRO A 381 -5.55 4.59 -1.39
C PRO A 381 -6.09 3.83 -0.16
N VAL A 382 -5.47 2.71 0.18
CA VAL A 382 -5.87 1.90 1.35
C VAL A 382 -5.86 2.74 2.64
N SER A 383 -4.89 3.64 2.79
CA SER A 383 -4.86 4.58 3.92
C SER A 383 -6.06 5.55 3.93
N GLY A 384 -6.55 5.96 2.75
CA GLY A 384 -7.78 6.77 2.63
C GLY A 384 -9.02 5.99 3.07
N MET A 385 -9.14 4.72 2.68
CA MET A 385 -10.21 3.82 3.12
C MET A 385 -10.14 3.54 4.63
N THR A 386 -8.93 3.43 5.18
CA THR A 386 -8.70 3.31 6.62
C THR A 386 -9.21 4.55 7.37
N ILE A 387 -8.87 5.74 6.86
CA ILE A 387 -9.37 7.00 7.40
C ILE A 387 -10.90 7.04 7.35
N ALA A 388 -11.50 6.68 6.23
CA ALA A 388 -12.96 6.63 6.11
C ALA A 388 -13.59 5.64 7.10
N THR A 389 -12.99 4.46 7.30
CA THR A 389 -13.41 3.49 8.31
C THR A 389 -13.35 4.09 9.71
N LEU A 390 -12.24 4.76 10.05
CA LEU A 390 -12.07 5.38 11.37
C LEU A 390 -13.04 6.54 11.56
N LEU A 391 -13.28 7.38 10.55
CA LEU A 391 -14.28 8.43 10.58
C LEU A 391 -15.67 7.87 10.93
N LEU A 392 -16.10 6.82 10.23
CA LEU A 392 -17.39 6.17 10.47
C LEU A 392 -17.45 5.52 11.86
N THR A 393 -16.40 4.80 12.26
CA THR A 393 -16.34 4.09 13.53
C THR A 393 -16.32 5.06 14.71
N CYS A 394 -15.46 6.08 14.67
CA CYS A 394 -15.35 7.06 15.75
C CYS A 394 -16.59 7.96 15.82
N LEU A 395 -17.21 8.32 14.69
CA LEU A 395 -18.49 9.02 14.67
C LEU A 395 -19.56 8.22 15.39
N PHE A 396 -19.63 6.91 15.09
CA PHE A 396 -20.58 6.02 15.74
C PHE A 396 -20.31 5.92 17.24
N PHE A 397 -19.04 5.81 17.67
CA PHE A 397 -18.66 5.80 19.08
C PHE A 397 -19.03 7.12 19.76
N LEU A 398 -18.83 8.25 19.08
CA LEU A 398 -19.22 9.56 19.59
C LEU A 398 -20.75 9.67 19.81
N MET A 399 -21.55 9.14 18.87
CA MET A 399 -23.02 9.09 19.00
C MET A 399 -23.48 8.22 20.18
N MET A 400 -22.74 7.16 20.50
CA MET A 400 -22.99 6.28 21.65
C MET A 400 -22.39 6.82 22.96
N GLY A 401 -21.70 7.94 22.94
CA GLY A 401 -21.02 8.49 24.12
C GLY A 401 -19.74 7.75 24.54
N TRP A 402 -19.17 6.95 23.65
CA TRP A 402 -17.97 6.13 23.90
C TRP A 402 -16.70 6.92 23.58
N THR A 403 -16.31 7.83 24.48
CA THR A 403 -15.17 8.73 24.29
C THR A 403 -13.99 8.43 25.22
N GLN A 404 -14.04 7.37 26.04
CA GLN A 404 -12.97 6.99 26.94
C GLN A 404 -11.76 6.40 26.20
N ALA A 405 -10.58 6.48 26.80
CA ALA A 405 -9.31 6.01 26.23
C ALA A 405 -9.33 4.55 25.72
N ALA A 406 -10.07 3.65 26.39
CA ALA A 406 -10.24 2.26 25.94
C ALA A 406 -10.89 2.16 24.54
N HIS A 407 -11.76 3.10 24.17
CA HIS A 407 -12.44 3.12 22.88
C HIS A 407 -11.53 3.58 21.73
N TYR A 408 -10.44 4.33 22.02
CA TYR A 408 -9.41 4.65 21.02
C TYR A 408 -8.75 3.37 20.49
N LEU A 409 -8.40 2.44 21.42
CA LEU A 409 -7.83 1.15 21.05
C LEU A 409 -8.80 0.28 20.23
N THR A 410 -10.09 0.30 20.62
CA THR A 410 -11.13 -0.43 19.87
C THR A 410 -11.30 0.17 18.47
N ALA A 411 -11.43 1.49 18.33
CA ALA A 411 -11.54 2.17 17.05
C ALA A 411 -10.32 1.87 16.15
N LEU A 412 -9.11 1.96 16.73
CA LEU A 412 -7.87 1.64 16.01
C LEU A 412 -7.83 0.18 15.58
N SER A 413 -8.28 -0.76 16.41
CA SER A 413 -8.35 -2.19 16.05
C SER A 413 -9.32 -2.44 14.89
N VAL A 414 -10.49 -1.75 14.88
CA VAL A 414 -11.42 -1.76 13.74
C VAL A 414 -10.75 -1.25 12.48
N GLY A 415 -10.17 -0.05 12.54
CA GLY A 415 -9.49 0.56 11.41
C GLY A 415 -8.32 -0.28 10.88
N ALA A 416 -7.57 -0.91 11.77
CA ALA A 416 -6.42 -1.75 11.42
C ALA A 416 -6.83 -3.06 10.73
N ILE A 417 -7.83 -3.76 11.25
CA ILE A 417 -8.35 -4.98 10.63
C ILE A 417 -8.89 -4.66 9.23
N VAL A 418 -9.68 -3.59 9.09
CA VAL A 418 -10.21 -3.16 7.79
C VAL A 418 -9.10 -2.70 6.84
N CYS A 419 -8.08 -1.98 7.34
CA CYS A 419 -6.92 -1.56 6.56
C CYS A 419 -6.19 -2.76 5.94
N ILE A 420 -5.85 -3.75 6.76
CA ILE A 420 -5.17 -4.97 6.31
C ILE A 420 -6.07 -5.75 5.35
N ALA A 421 -7.38 -5.85 5.65
CA ALA A 421 -8.33 -6.52 4.77
C ALA A 421 -8.40 -5.85 3.39
N CYS A 422 -8.44 -4.51 3.32
CA CYS A 422 -8.43 -3.76 2.06
C CYS A 422 -7.12 -3.95 1.28
N ALA A 423 -5.98 -3.87 1.95
CA ALA A 423 -4.67 -4.06 1.33
C ALA A 423 -4.54 -5.49 0.76
N THR A 424 -4.90 -6.48 1.56
CA THR A 424 -4.82 -7.89 1.16
C THR A 424 -5.82 -8.23 0.04
N ALA A 425 -7.03 -7.67 0.08
CA ALA A 425 -8.01 -7.88 -1.00
C ALA A 425 -7.56 -7.29 -2.33
N GLY A 426 -6.96 -6.10 -2.32
CA GLY A 426 -6.40 -5.47 -3.51
C GLY A 426 -5.25 -6.29 -4.12
N ALA A 427 -4.32 -6.77 -3.29
CA ALA A 427 -3.24 -7.65 -3.71
C ALA A 427 -3.79 -8.99 -4.24
N THR A 428 -4.73 -9.61 -3.52
CA THR A 428 -5.40 -10.86 -3.94
C THR A 428 -6.08 -10.70 -5.30
N ALA A 429 -6.71 -9.54 -5.56
CA ALA A 429 -7.35 -9.27 -6.84
C ALA A 429 -6.32 -9.21 -8.00
N GLN A 430 -5.15 -8.58 -7.79
CA GLN A 430 -4.04 -8.58 -8.75
C GLN A 430 -3.53 -9.99 -9.02
N ASP A 431 -3.31 -10.79 -7.97
CA ASP A 431 -2.81 -12.16 -8.08
C ASP A 431 -3.79 -13.09 -8.81
N LEU A 432 -5.08 -12.98 -8.48
CA LEU A 432 -6.13 -13.75 -9.17
C LEU A 432 -6.29 -13.33 -10.64
N LYS A 433 -5.99 -12.06 -10.98
CA LYS A 433 -5.92 -11.62 -12.38
C LYS A 433 -4.71 -12.24 -13.08
N THR A 434 -3.54 -12.28 -12.43
CA THR A 434 -2.36 -12.99 -12.96
C THR A 434 -2.72 -14.44 -13.28
N GLY A 435 -3.31 -15.15 -12.33
CA GLY A 435 -3.74 -16.54 -12.52
C GLY A 435 -4.78 -16.72 -13.62
N TYR A 436 -5.73 -15.79 -13.75
CA TYR A 436 -6.70 -15.78 -14.84
C TYR A 436 -6.02 -15.69 -16.21
N LEU A 437 -5.01 -14.83 -16.34
CA LEU A 437 -4.28 -14.61 -17.60
C LEU A 437 -3.35 -15.79 -17.96
N VAL A 438 -2.70 -16.42 -16.97
CA VAL A 438 -1.82 -17.59 -17.22
C VAL A 438 -2.58 -18.91 -17.24
N GLY A 439 -3.87 -18.90 -16.90
CA GLY A 439 -4.72 -20.08 -16.83
C GLY A 439 -4.49 -20.92 -15.58
N GLY A 440 -4.27 -20.30 -14.42
CA GLY A 440 -4.14 -20.92 -13.09
C GLY A 440 -5.47 -21.45 -12.54
N THR A 441 -5.41 -22.29 -11.50
CA THR A 441 -6.56 -22.79 -10.76
C THR A 441 -6.88 -21.83 -9.60
N PRO A 442 -7.99 -21.08 -9.63
CA PRO A 442 -8.29 -20.07 -8.61
C PRO A 442 -8.27 -20.63 -7.18
N ARG A 443 -8.84 -21.82 -6.98
CA ARG A 443 -8.86 -22.48 -5.66
C ARG A 443 -7.47 -22.70 -5.10
N LEU A 444 -6.50 -23.09 -5.92
CA LEU A 444 -5.13 -23.34 -5.48
C LEU A 444 -4.40 -22.04 -5.17
N GLN A 445 -4.65 -20.96 -5.94
CA GLN A 445 -4.17 -19.63 -5.61
C GLN A 445 -4.76 -19.11 -4.30
N GLN A 446 -6.07 -19.31 -4.08
CA GLN A 446 -6.74 -18.93 -2.83
C GLN A 446 -6.13 -19.66 -1.62
N TYR A 447 -5.78 -20.93 -1.74
CA TYR A 447 -5.04 -21.63 -0.67
C TYR A 447 -3.61 -21.09 -0.50
N ALA A 448 -2.92 -20.83 -1.60
CA ALA A 448 -1.55 -20.31 -1.55
C ALA A 448 -1.47 -18.96 -0.84
N ILE A 449 -2.39 -18.03 -1.15
CA ILE A 449 -2.40 -16.70 -0.52
C ILE A 449 -2.81 -16.78 0.97
N ILE A 450 -3.74 -17.68 1.34
CA ILE A 450 -4.09 -17.92 2.76
C ILE A 450 -2.86 -18.39 3.54
N ILE A 451 -2.13 -19.37 3.01
CA ILE A 451 -0.93 -19.89 3.68
C ILE A 451 0.18 -18.84 3.73
N GLY A 452 0.41 -18.13 2.63
CA GLY A 452 1.37 -17.01 2.58
C GLY A 452 1.03 -15.89 3.56
N ALA A 453 -0.25 -15.54 3.65
CA ALA A 453 -0.76 -14.53 4.58
C ALA A 453 -0.58 -14.94 6.04
N LEU A 454 -0.94 -16.18 6.40
CA LEU A 454 -0.77 -16.68 7.76
C LEU A 454 0.72 -16.70 8.17
N ALA A 455 1.58 -17.23 7.31
CA ALA A 455 3.02 -17.27 7.59
C ALA A 455 3.62 -15.86 7.73
N SER A 456 3.25 -14.94 6.84
CA SER A 456 3.71 -13.55 6.88
C SER A 456 3.17 -12.81 8.10
N ALA A 457 1.90 -12.99 8.46
CA ALA A 457 1.31 -12.35 9.66
C ALA A 457 2.02 -12.79 10.94
N LEU A 458 2.37 -14.09 11.06
CA LEU A 458 3.11 -14.62 12.20
C LEU A 458 4.52 -14.02 12.29
N ALA A 459 5.17 -13.74 11.18
CA ALA A 459 6.53 -13.20 11.15
C ALA A 459 6.57 -11.67 11.32
N LEU A 460 5.65 -10.93 10.67
CA LEU A 460 5.70 -9.46 10.60
C LEU A 460 5.34 -8.78 11.92
N GLY A 461 4.51 -9.40 12.77
CA GLY A 461 4.24 -8.89 14.12
C GLY A 461 5.53 -8.76 14.94
N PRO A 462 6.29 -9.86 15.16
CA PRO A 462 7.60 -9.78 15.79
C PRO A 462 8.59 -8.82 15.13
N VAL A 463 8.59 -8.72 13.79
CA VAL A 463 9.46 -7.78 13.07
C VAL A 463 9.12 -6.33 13.43
N LEU A 464 7.83 -5.97 13.49
CA LEU A 464 7.40 -4.62 13.89
C LEU A 464 7.88 -4.26 15.30
N LEU A 465 7.71 -5.18 16.25
CA LEU A 465 8.15 -4.98 17.64
C LEU A 465 9.67 -4.82 17.71
N LYS A 466 10.43 -5.67 17.03
CA LYS A 466 11.89 -5.61 17.01
C LYS A 466 12.42 -4.32 16.37
N LEU A 467 11.77 -3.81 15.31
CA LEU A 467 12.11 -2.52 14.72
C LEU A 467 11.87 -1.37 15.70
N ASN A 468 10.75 -1.40 16.45
CA ASN A 468 10.52 -0.42 17.50
C ASN A 468 11.57 -0.51 18.60
N ASP A 469 11.83 -1.70 19.15
CA ASP A 469 12.76 -1.91 20.28
C ASP A 469 14.20 -1.52 19.91
N ALA A 470 14.62 -1.82 18.67
CA ALA A 470 15.96 -1.48 18.18
C ALA A 470 16.22 0.04 18.15
N ALA A 471 15.17 0.84 17.94
CA ALA A 471 15.24 2.30 17.88
C ALA A 471 14.66 2.99 19.13
N THR A 472 14.19 2.25 20.13
CA THR A 472 13.75 2.80 21.41
C THR A 472 14.93 3.37 22.18
N VAL A 473 14.71 4.51 22.85
CA VAL A 473 15.66 5.18 23.72
C VAL A 473 15.09 5.27 25.12
N TYR A 474 15.81 4.74 26.09
CA TYR A 474 15.50 4.91 27.51
C TYR A 474 16.28 6.12 28.00
N VAL A 475 15.56 7.22 28.22
CA VAL A 475 16.14 8.50 28.64
C VAL A 475 16.14 8.55 30.17
N PRO A 476 17.31 8.72 30.83
CA PRO A 476 17.34 8.91 32.28
C PRO A 476 16.44 10.06 32.70
N VAL A 477 15.58 9.82 33.70
CA VAL A 477 14.57 10.80 34.15
C VAL A 477 15.19 12.11 34.62
N GLU A 478 16.41 12.08 35.16
CA GLU A 478 17.15 13.28 35.61
C GLU A 478 17.32 14.32 34.47
N ARG A 479 17.32 13.90 33.19
CA ARG A 479 17.43 14.79 32.03
C ARG A 479 16.10 15.40 31.58
N VAL A 480 14.95 14.79 31.94
CA VAL A 480 13.65 15.15 31.39
C VAL A 480 12.67 15.63 32.47
N ALA A 481 12.64 14.97 33.62
CA ALA A 481 11.75 15.26 34.75
C ALA A 481 12.42 14.90 36.09
N PRO A 482 13.44 15.67 36.53
CA PRO A 482 14.17 15.37 37.74
C PRO A 482 13.24 15.25 38.96
N GLY A 483 13.38 14.15 39.73
CA GLY A 483 12.62 13.92 40.92
C GLY A 483 11.17 13.44 40.71
N LEU A 484 10.78 13.05 39.53
CA LEU A 484 9.46 12.53 39.24
C LEU A 484 9.18 11.26 40.06
N ARG A 485 8.09 11.28 40.83
CA ARG A 485 7.63 10.17 41.66
C ARG A 485 6.14 9.95 41.49
N VAL A 486 5.73 8.69 41.62
CA VAL A 486 4.34 8.29 41.63
C VAL A 486 3.92 8.02 43.07
N ASP A 487 2.94 8.77 43.55
CA ASP A 487 2.40 8.59 44.87
C ASP A 487 1.34 7.46 44.91
N GLY A 488 1.50 6.51 45.84
CA GLY A 488 0.53 5.45 46.09
C GLY A 488 1.06 4.01 45.91
N ALA A 489 1.67 3.44 46.94
CA ALA A 489 2.28 2.11 46.96
C ALA A 489 1.35 0.96 46.49
N ALA A 490 0.04 1.04 46.78
CA ALA A 490 -0.94 0.03 46.36
C ALA A 490 -1.15 -0.01 44.82
N ASN A 491 -1.06 1.14 44.18
CA ASN A 491 -1.20 1.23 42.70
C ASN A 491 0.07 0.78 41.99
N ILE A 492 1.27 0.99 42.56
CA ILE A 492 2.56 0.64 41.95
C ILE A 492 2.69 -0.89 41.83
N ALA A 493 2.30 -1.65 42.84
CA ALA A 493 2.39 -3.12 42.83
C ALA A 493 1.52 -3.78 41.74
N ALA A 494 0.45 -3.10 41.33
CA ALA A 494 -0.44 -3.58 40.25
C ALA A 494 0.08 -3.29 38.84
N LEU A 495 1.09 -2.42 38.67
CA LEU A 495 1.64 -2.06 37.37
C LEU A 495 2.43 -3.23 36.76
N PRO A 496 2.41 -3.38 35.41
CA PRO A 496 3.16 -4.43 34.75
C PRO A 496 4.68 -4.24 34.95
N ARG A 497 5.41 -5.36 35.03
CA ARG A 497 6.86 -5.35 35.11
C ARG A 497 7.47 -5.40 33.73
N GLU A 498 8.45 -4.56 33.47
CA GLU A 498 9.19 -4.49 32.24
C GLU A 498 10.69 -4.31 32.49
N GLN A 499 11.47 -4.75 31.49
CA GLN A 499 12.92 -4.54 31.40
C GLN A 499 13.24 -3.69 30.20
N LEU A 500 14.41 -3.06 30.21
CA LEU A 500 14.91 -2.37 29.03
C LEU A 500 15.02 -3.34 27.86
N GLN A 501 14.64 -2.87 26.67
CA GLN A 501 14.71 -3.63 25.43
C GLN A 501 15.78 -3.04 24.48
N GLY A 502 16.10 -3.79 23.41
CA GLY A 502 17.04 -3.34 22.41
C GLY A 502 18.47 -3.18 22.93
N PRO A 503 19.27 -2.27 22.34
CA PRO A 503 20.70 -2.13 22.69
C PRO A 503 21.00 -1.72 24.13
N GLN A 504 20.07 -1.00 24.79
CA GLN A 504 20.26 -0.55 26.18
C GLN A 504 19.95 -1.64 27.21
N ALA A 505 19.32 -2.76 26.82
CA ALA A 505 19.06 -3.89 27.70
C ALA A 505 20.35 -4.50 28.32
N ALA A 506 21.48 -4.39 27.60
CA ALA A 506 22.76 -4.87 28.10
C ALA A 506 23.38 -3.95 29.18
N GLN A 507 22.91 -2.72 29.29
CA GLN A 507 23.47 -1.72 30.22
C GLN A 507 22.74 -1.76 31.58
N ASP A 508 21.48 -2.17 31.59
CA ASP A 508 20.66 -2.28 32.79
C ASP A 508 19.70 -3.47 32.67
N ALA A 509 19.93 -4.50 33.49
CA ALA A 509 19.13 -5.73 33.54
C ALA A 509 18.02 -5.69 34.61
N ASN A 510 17.84 -4.57 35.31
CA ASN A 510 16.83 -4.43 36.33
C ASN A 510 15.41 -4.52 35.75
N SER A 511 14.47 -4.93 36.61
CA SER A 511 13.05 -4.94 36.27
C SER A 511 12.36 -3.75 36.92
N TYR A 512 11.62 -3.01 36.16
CA TYR A 512 10.90 -1.80 36.55
C TYR A 512 9.40 -2.00 36.43
N ARG A 513 8.61 -1.11 37.02
CA ARG A 513 7.16 -1.01 36.80
C ARG A 513 6.89 0.00 35.69
N ALA A 514 6.06 -0.37 34.69
CA ALA A 514 5.68 0.54 33.63
C ALA A 514 4.49 1.40 34.06
N TRP A 515 4.70 2.71 34.10
CA TRP A 515 3.69 3.70 34.42
C TRP A 515 3.52 4.72 33.31
N TYR A 516 2.26 5.05 32.99
CA TYR A 516 1.92 6.07 32.00
C TYR A 516 1.51 7.36 32.67
N ASN A 517 2.25 8.44 32.44
CA ASN A 517 1.89 9.79 32.82
C ASN A 517 1.04 10.44 31.71
N THR A 518 -0.19 10.77 32.04
CA THR A 518 -1.13 11.54 31.20
C THR A 518 -1.39 12.93 31.73
N ASP A 519 -0.84 13.29 32.87
CA ASP A 519 -1.03 14.58 33.52
C ASP A 519 0.22 15.46 33.37
N ARG A 520 0.10 16.52 32.57
CA ARG A 520 1.19 17.49 32.36
C ARG A 520 1.59 18.25 33.62
N ALA A 521 0.71 18.33 34.61
CA ALA A 521 1.05 18.97 35.89
C ALA A 521 2.07 18.17 36.72
N VAL A 522 2.09 16.85 36.54
CA VAL A 522 3.03 15.93 37.20
C VAL A 522 4.38 15.87 36.46
N GLY A 523 4.37 15.97 35.15
CA GLY A 523 5.56 15.93 34.30
C GLY A 523 5.23 15.71 32.82
N PRO A 524 6.23 15.60 31.94
CA PRO A 524 6.00 15.31 30.53
C PRO A 524 5.15 14.04 30.32
N GLU A 525 4.17 14.11 29.41
CA GLU A 525 3.35 12.94 29.06
C GLU A 525 4.22 11.84 28.45
N GLY A 526 4.01 10.59 28.88
CA GLY A 526 4.74 9.46 28.33
C GLY A 526 4.79 8.24 29.24
N LYS A 527 5.42 7.19 28.75
CA LYS A 527 5.66 5.95 29.49
C LYS A 527 6.94 6.08 30.30
N TYR A 528 6.87 5.81 31.59
CA TYR A 528 8.01 5.81 32.50
C TYR A 528 8.24 4.41 33.08
N LEU A 529 9.50 4.07 33.25
CA LEU A 529 9.93 2.93 34.05
C LEU A 529 10.23 3.43 35.46
N ILE A 530 9.48 2.95 36.46
CA ILE A 530 9.61 3.33 37.86
C ILE A 530 10.10 2.15 38.71
N ASP A 531 10.82 2.45 39.77
CA ASP A 531 11.25 1.43 40.74
C ASP A 531 10.09 0.97 41.67
N GLU A 532 10.35 0.03 42.55
CA GLU A 532 9.36 -0.47 43.53
C GLU A 532 8.94 0.60 44.54
N GLN A 533 9.71 1.70 44.70
CA GLN A 533 9.44 2.85 45.54
C GLN A 533 8.69 3.98 44.81
N GLY A 534 8.34 3.80 43.55
CA GLY A 534 7.64 4.77 42.70
C GLY A 534 8.51 5.91 42.18
N VAL A 535 9.85 5.79 42.26
CA VAL A 535 10.76 6.76 41.67
C VAL A 535 10.94 6.43 40.19
N ALA A 536 10.75 7.40 39.32
CA ALA A 536 10.95 7.22 37.89
C ALA A 536 12.46 7.13 37.55
N ALA A 537 12.85 6.06 36.85
CA ALA A 537 14.23 5.83 36.42
C ALA A 537 14.44 6.27 34.95
N TYR A 538 13.52 5.89 34.08
CA TYR A 538 13.63 6.17 32.64
C TYR A 538 12.29 6.66 32.06
N LEU A 539 12.39 7.62 31.15
CA LEU A 539 11.35 7.88 30.14
C LEU A 539 11.59 6.94 28.97
N VAL A 540 10.57 6.19 28.56
CA VAL A 540 10.62 5.30 27.38
C VAL A 540 10.24 6.10 26.15
N ASP A 541 11.21 6.45 25.32
CA ASP A 541 10.98 7.14 24.04
C ASP A 541 10.96 6.10 22.90
N PRO A 542 9.81 5.78 22.31
CA PRO A 542 9.67 4.66 21.41
C PRO A 542 10.54 4.84 20.14
N GLY A 543 10.89 3.74 19.49
CA GLY A 543 11.61 3.75 18.23
C GLY A 543 10.79 4.33 17.08
N ILE A 544 9.46 4.18 17.17
CA ILE A 544 8.51 4.68 16.18
C ILE A 544 7.91 5.98 16.72
N ASN A 545 8.09 7.07 15.97
CA ASN A 545 7.63 8.43 16.28
C ASN A 545 8.16 9.01 17.61
N GLY A 546 9.27 8.46 18.15
CA GLY A 546 9.98 9.04 19.28
C GLY A 546 10.78 10.29 18.90
N THR A 547 11.16 11.06 19.90
CA THR A 547 11.81 12.38 19.72
C THR A 547 13.30 12.37 20.04
N HIS A 548 13.78 11.43 20.86
CA HIS A 548 15.16 11.36 21.31
C HIS A 548 16.01 10.53 20.33
N THR A 549 16.86 11.20 19.56
CA THR A 549 17.71 10.60 18.53
C THR A 549 19.10 10.18 19.03
N GLN A 550 19.39 10.34 20.32
CA GLN A 550 20.66 9.97 20.94
C GLN A 550 20.44 9.21 22.24
N ARG A 551 21.14 8.10 22.43
CA ARG A 551 21.16 7.32 23.66
C ARG A 551 22.05 7.97 24.73
N PRO A 552 21.93 7.57 26.00
CA PRO A 552 22.78 8.07 27.08
C PRO A 552 24.29 7.88 26.85
N ASP A 553 24.68 6.86 26.10
CA ASP A 553 26.07 6.55 25.71
C ASP A 553 26.61 7.40 24.53
N GLY A 554 25.80 8.31 24.01
CA GLY A 554 26.15 9.18 22.89
C GLY A 554 25.88 8.55 21.50
N SER A 555 25.47 7.28 21.41
CA SER A 555 25.16 6.65 20.12
C SER A 555 23.91 7.25 19.49
N GLU A 556 23.97 7.53 18.19
CA GLU A 556 22.84 8.04 17.43
C GLU A 556 21.82 6.95 17.11
N VAL A 557 20.53 7.31 17.14
CA VAL A 557 19.40 6.44 16.84
C VAL A 557 18.56 7.09 15.75
N ARG A 558 18.31 6.36 14.67
CA ARG A 558 17.33 6.76 13.66
C ARG A 558 15.94 6.31 14.06
N LYS A 559 15.06 7.26 14.29
CA LYS A 559 13.65 7.00 14.54
C LYS A 559 12.88 6.68 13.26
N PHE A 560 11.77 5.95 13.42
CA PHE A 560 10.79 5.75 12.36
C PHE A 560 9.70 6.80 12.48
N GLU A 561 9.48 7.61 11.45
CA GLU A 561 8.51 8.71 11.49
C GLU A 561 7.05 8.23 11.40
N ALA A 562 6.81 7.07 10.82
CA ALA A 562 5.49 6.44 10.64
C ALA A 562 4.37 7.44 10.22
N PRO A 563 4.54 8.22 9.15
CA PRO A 563 3.71 9.40 8.86
C PRO A 563 2.22 9.07 8.67
N LYS A 564 1.89 7.87 8.21
CA LYS A 564 0.51 7.42 8.06
C LYS A 564 -0.15 7.11 9.41
N ALA A 565 0.60 6.52 10.34
CA ALA A 565 0.11 6.21 11.67
C ALA A 565 -0.12 7.49 12.51
N VAL A 566 0.72 8.51 12.33
CA VAL A 566 0.51 9.85 12.91
C VAL A 566 -0.84 10.41 12.46
N LEU A 567 -1.15 10.35 11.17
CA LEU A 567 -2.44 10.81 10.66
C LEU A 567 -3.62 10.01 11.24
N VAL A 568 -3.48 8.68 11.34
CA VAL A 568 -4.49 7.79 11.95
C VAL A 568 -4.77 8.19 13.40
N SER A 569 -3.71 8.45 14.20
CA SER A 569 -3.85 8.85 15.60
C SER A 569 -4.56 10.20 15.74
N TYR A 570 -4.24 11.17 14.90
CA TYR A 570 -4.90 12.49 14.91
C TYR A 570 -6.38 12.41 14.55
N ILE A 571 -6.79 11.53 13.65
CA ILE A 571 -8.19 11.34 13.31
C ILE A 571 -8.96 10.76 14.48
N ILE A 572 -8.42 9.74 15.15
CA ILE A 572 -9.07 9.13 16.31
C ILE A 572 -9.25 10.16 17.43
N LYS A 573 -8.17 10.88 17.80
CA LYS A 573 -8.24 11.96 18.79
C LYS A 573 -9.22 13.03 18.34
N GLY A 574 -9.06 13.57 17.14
CA GLY A 574 -9.87 14.68 16.64
C GLY A 574 -11.38 14.41 16.68
N ILE A 575 -11.81 13.15 16.44
CA ILE A 575 -13.23 12.81 16.50
C ILE A 575 -13.70 12.60 17.93
N LEU A 576 -13.00 11.78 18.69
CA LEU A 576 -13.42 11.40 20.04
C LEU A 576 -13.30 12.57 21.01
N ASP A 577 -12.34 13.48 20.78
CA ASP A 577 -12.18 14.74 21.50
C ASP A 577 -13.04 15.89 20.90
N ARG A 578 -13.85 15.60 19.86
CA ARG A 578 -14.77 16.53 19.18
C ARG A 578 -14.08 17.68 18.41
N GLU A 579 -12.86 17.48 17.95
CA GLU A 579 -12.06 18.50 17.22
C GLU A 579 -11.95 18.23 15.70
N LEU A 580 -12.72 17.28 15.14
CA LEU A 580 -12.61 16.92 13.72
C LEU A 580 -13.19 18.00 12.81
N PRO A 581 -12.50 18.36 11.71
CA PRO A 581 -12.98 19.34 10.75
C PRO A 581 -14.02 18.73 9.77
N TRP A 582 -15.24 18.48 10.26
CA TRP A 582 -16.33 17.88 9.46
C TRP A 582 -16.61 18.62 8.15
N ALA A 583 -16.45 19.93 8.12
CA ALA A 583 -16.64 20.73 6.91
C ALA A 583 -15.75 20.26 5.76
N LEU A 584 -14.48 19.90 6.03
CA LEU A 584 -13.54 19.42 5.02
C LEU A 584 -13.94 18.03 4.50
N VAL A 585 -14.35 17.14 5.40
CA VAL A 585 -14.82 15.79 5.03
C VAL A 585 -16.07 15.89 4.15
N LEU A 586 -17.08 16.68 4.57
CA LEU A 586 -18.32 16.88 3.81
C LEU A 586 -18.05 17.57 2.48
N PHE A 587 -17.10 18.51 2.40
CA PHE A 587 -16.68 19.12 1.14
C PHE A 587 -16.16 18.05 0.15
N GLY A 588 -15.37 17.08 0.64
CA GLY A 588 -14.93 15.94 -0.17
C GLY A 588 -16.10 15.09 -0.67
N VAL A 589 -17.09 14.82 0.20
CA VAL A 589 -18.31 14.09 -0.17
C VAL A 589 -19.07 14.81 -1.28
N VAL A 590 -19.24 16.14 -1.16
CA VAL A 590 -19.92 16.96 -2.18
C VAL A 590 -19.17 16.92 -3.52
N ILE A 591 -17.84 17.01 -3.51
CA ILE A 591 -17.03 16.87 -4.74
C ILE A 591 -17.33 15.54 -5.43
N ALA A 592 -17.33 14.44 -4.70
CA ALA A 592 -17.59 13.11 -5.26
C ALA A 592 -19.01 13.01 -5.85
N LEU A 593 -20.03 13.55 -5.16
CA LEU A 593 -21.41 13.55 -5.64
C LEU A 593 -21.55 14.37 -6.93
N VAL A 594 -20.98 15.59 -6.99
CA VAL A 594 -21.02 16.45 -8.17
C VAL A 594 -20.37 15.77 -9.37
N LEU A 595 -19.20 15.13 -9.19
CA LEU A 595 -18.51 14.42 -10.27
C LEU A 595 -19.36 13.27 -10.82
N GLU A 596 -20.00 12.48 -9.95
CA GLU A 596 -20.88 11.39 -10.38
C GLU A 596 -22.12 11.90 -11.12
N MET A 597 -22.69 13.03 -10.69
CA MET A 597 -23.79 13.71 -11.42
C MET A 597 -23.34 14.22 -12.80
N CYS A 598 -22.08 14.62 -12.94
CA CYS A 598 -21.47 15.00 -14.22
C CYS A 598 -21.03 13.81 -15.09
N GLY A 599 -21.24 12.56 -14.65
CA GLY A 599 -20.81 11.34 -15.37
C GLY A 599 -19.30 11.09 -15.35
N VAL A 600 -18.58 11.73 -14.43
CA VAL A 600 -17.15 11.50 -14.20
C VAL A 600 -17.01 10.51 -13.04
N ALA A 601 -16.19 9.47 -13.21
CA ALA A 601 -15.92 8.50 -12.16
C ALA A 601 -15.27 9.21 -10.95
N ALA A 602 -16.03 9.34 -9.85
CA ALA A 602 -15.59 10.09 -8.68
C ALA A 602 -14.43 9.40 -7.96
N LEU A 603 -14.37 8.06 -7.98
CA LEU A 603 -13.39 7.31 -7.22
C LEU A 603 -11.94 7.51 -7.71
N PRO A 604 -11.59 7.39 -9.00
CA PRO A 604 -10.24 7.74 -9.50
C PRO A 604 -9.88 9.21 -9.26
N PHE A 605 -10.85 10.12 -9.38
CA PHE A 605 -10.63 11.54 -9.09
C PHE A 605 -10.31 11.78 -7.60
N ALA A 606 -11.09 11.18 -6.70
CA ALA A 606 -10.89 11.26 -5.26
C ALA A 606 -9.51 10.71 -4.84
N VAL A 607 -9.06 9.62 -5.50
CA VAL A 607 -7.70 9.10 -5.35
C VAL A 607 -6.66 10.16 -5.71
N GLY A 608 -6.86 10.87 -6.82
CA GLY A 608 -5.99 11.96 -7.24
C GLY A 608 -5.94 13.13 -6.25
N VAL A 609 -7.07 13.49 -5.63
CA VAL A 609 -7.12 14.50 -4.55
C VAL A 609 -6.33 14.03 -3.33
N TYR A 610 -6.48 12.76 -2.97
CA TYR A 610 -5.84 12.17 -1.79
C TYR A 610 -4.33 11.95 -1.97
N LEU A 611 -3.91 11.45 -3.14
CA LEU A 611 -2.50 11.21 -3.47
C LEU A 611 -1.74 12.51 -3.76
N PRO A 612 -0.41 12.54 -3.56
CA PRO A 612 0.41 13.63 -4.07
C PRO A 612 0.29 13.75 -5.59
N LEU A 613 0.25 14.98 -6.10
CA LEU A 613 0.27 15.23 -7.56
C LEU A 613 1.52 14.61 -8.21
N SER A 614 2.63 14.56 -7.47
CA SER A 614 3.87 13.91 -7.92
C SER A 614 3.67 12.45 -8.33
N SER A 615 2.76 11.73 -7.73
CA SER A 615 2.47 10.33 -8.08
C SER A 615 1.50 10.21 -9.26
N SER A 616 0.51 11.13 -9.40
CA SER A 616 -0.47 11.06 -10.48
C SER A 616 0.02 11.67 -11.81
N ALA A 617 1.00 12.57 -11.77
CA ALA A 617 1.58 13.18 -12.97
C ALA A 617 2.31 12.17 -13.89
N PRO A 618 3.21 11.30 -13.41
CA PRO A 618 3.83 10.28 -14.26
C PRO A 618 2.82 9.27 -14.81
N ILE A 619 1.76 8.96 -14.05
CA ILE A 619 0.66 8.12 -14.54
C ILE A 619 -0.06 8.79 -15.71
N LEU A 620 -0.31 10.11 -15.63
CA LEU A 620 -0.87 10.85 -16.77
C LEU A 620 0.04 10.79 -17.98
N ILE A 621 1.37 10.98 -17.81
CA ILE A 621 2.33 10.94 -18.91
C ILE A 621 2.32 9.56 -19.57
N GLY A 622 2.32 8.46 -18.80
CA GLY A 622 2.17 7.10 -19.31
C GLY A 622 0.88 6.91 -20.11
N GLY A 623 -0.25 7.38 -19.57
CA GLY A 623 -1.55 7.36 -20.26
C GLY A 623 -1.56 8.15 -21.57
N LEU A 624 -0.91 9.33 -21.60
CA LEU A 624 -0.78 10.13 -22.82
C LEU A 624 0.05 9.40 -23.88
N MET A 625 1.17 8.74 -23.51
CA MET A 625 1.96 7.93 -24.42
C MET A 625 1.12 6.81 -25.04
N ARG A 626 0.30 6.14 -24.23
CA ARG A 626 -0.67 5.15 -24.71
C ARG A 626 -1.67 5.78 -25.69
N GLY A 627 -2.27 6.91 -25.34
CA GLY A 627 -3.22 7.61 -26.20
C GLY A 627 -2.65 8.02 -27.55
N LEU A 628 -1.37 8.43 -27.59
CA LEU A 628 -0.66 8.74 -28.84
C LEU A 628 -0.45 7.49 -29.71
N VAL A 629 -0.10 6.36 -29.09
CA VAL A 629 0.06 5.07 -29.79
C VAL A 629 -1.29 4.61 -30.32
N ASP A 630 -2.35 4.62 -29.53
CA ASP A 630 -3.70 4.21 -29.91
C ASP A 630 -4.25 5.07 -31.06
N ARG A 631 -4.05 6.40 -31.02
CA ARG A 631 -4.43 7.31 -32.12
C ARG A 631 -3.73 6.93 -33.43
N ARG A 632 -2.46 6.52 -33.36
CA ARG A 632 -1.71 6.11 -34.53
C ARG A 632 -2.18 4.75 -35.05
N GLN A 633 -2.46 3.80 -34.15
CA GLN A 633 -2.98 2.47 -34.52
C GLN A 633 -4.34 2.57 -35.20
N ARG A 634 -5.26 3.40 -34.71
CA ARG A 634 -6.60 3.62 -35.30
C ARG A 634 -6.57 4.20 -36.71
N ARG A 635 -5.47 4.84 -37.11
CA ARG A 635 -5.29 5.33 -38.50
C ARG A 635 -4.92 4.25 -39.48
N GLN A 636 -4.63 3.02 -39.02
CA GLN A 636 -4.29 1.90 -39.90
C GLN A 636 -5.57 1.18 -40.33
N PRO A 637 -5.80 0.94 -41.63
CA PRO A 637 -7.03 0.32 -42.11
C PRO A 637 -7.32 -1.05 -41.50
N ALA A 638 -6.29 -1.88 -41.31
CA ALA A 638 -6.41 -3.20 -40.72
C ALA A 638 -6.89 -3.14 -39.26
N PHE A 639 -6.43 -2.16 -38.46
CA PHE A 639 -6.84 -1.97 -37.09
C PHE A 639 -8.23 -1.30 -36.97
N ALA A 640 -8.54 -0.39 -37.87
CA ALA A 640 -9.84 0.29 -37.95
C ALA A 640 -11.00 -0.67 -38.31
N ALA A 641 -10.69 -1.75 -39.04
CA ALA A 641 -11.66 -2.79 -39.38
C ALA A 641 -12.04 -3.71 -38.20
N LEU A 642 -11.29 -3.69 -37.10
CA LEU A 642 -11.57 -4.48 -35.90
C LEU A 642 -12.73 -3.90 -35.11
N THR A 643 -13.50 -4.76 -34.42
CA THR A 643 -14.52 -4.30 -33.44
C THR A 643 -13.85 -3.58 -32.28
N ALA A 644 -14.60 -2.77 -31.52
CA ALA A 644 -14.08 -2.04 -30.36
C ALA A 644 -13.44 -2.98 -29.31
N GLU A 645 -14.03 -4.18 -29.11
CA GLU A 645 -13.46 -5.20 -28.21
C GLU A 645 -12.13 -5.77 -28.76
N GLN A 646 -12.07 -6.06 -30.06
CA GLN A 646 -10.85 -6.55 -30.72
C GLN A 646 -9.75 -5.49 -30.71
N GLN A 647 -10.09 -4.20 -30.91
CA GLN A 647 -9.15 -3.09 -30.81
C GLN A 647 -8.58 -2.97 -29.38
N ALA A 648 -9.44 -3.08 -28.35
CA ALA A 648 -9.01 -3.08 -26.96
C ALA A 648 -8.08 -4.26 -26.65
N ALA A 649 -8.46 -5.47 -27.05
CA ALA A 649 -7.66 -6.68 -26.85
C ALA A 649 -6.30 -6.64 -27.59
N ALA A 650 -6.27 -6.11 -28.81
CA ALA A 650 -5.03 -5.94 -29.57
C ALA A 650 -4.12 -4.88 -28.91
N GLY A 651 -4.71 -3.77 -28.46
CA GLY A 651 -3.99 -2.74 -27.72
C GLY A 651 -3.38 -3.26 -26.42
N ASP A 652 -4.10 -4.10 -25.67
CA ASP A 652 -3.62 -4.66 -24.39
C ASP A 652 -2.49 -5.69 -24.55
N ARG A 653 -2.35 -6.27 -25.75
CA ARG A 653 -1.27 -7.21 -26.11
C ARG A 653 -0.11 -6.55 -26.85
N GLY A 654 -0.13 -5.24 -27.01
CA GLY A 654 0.86 -4.49 -27.75
C GLY A 654 2.24 -4.43 -27.07
N ALA A 655 3.31 -4.26 -27.88
CA ALA A 655 4.69 -4.18 -27.38
C ALA A 655 4.91 -3.06 -26.37
N GLY A 656 4.12 -1.97 -26.44
CA GLY A 656 4.17 -0.89 -25.43
C GLY A 656 3.70 -1.35 -24.04
N VAL A 657 2.68 -2.22 -23.97
CA VAL A 657 2.22 -2.82 -22.69
C VAL A 657 3.28 -3.77 -22.14
N LEU A 658 3.93 -4.56 -23.01
CA LEU A 658 5.03 -5.46 -22.62
C LEU A 658 6.21 -4.68 -22.03
N LEU A 659 6.61 -3.56 -22.67
CA LEU A 659 7.67 -2.68 -22.18
C LEU A 659 7.27 -2.03 -20.85
N ALA A 660 6.04 -1.53 -20.74
CA ALA A 660 5.49 -0.95 -19.51
C ALA A 660 5.50 -1.97 -18.34
N SER A 661 5.09 -3.22 -18.62
CA SER A 661 5.17 -4.33 -17.66
C SER A 661 6.61 -4.60 -17.22
N GLY A 662 7.56 -4.53 -18.16
CA GLY A 662 9.00 -4.60 -17.82
C GLY A 662 9.44 -3.46 -16.92
N TYR A 663 9.05 -2.20 -17.20
CA TYR A 663 9.37 -1.04 -16.36
C TYR A 663 8.85 -1.20 -14.93
N ILE A 664 7.59 -1.64 -14.79
CA ILE A 664 6.98 -1.90 -13.48
C ILE A 664 7.77 -2.98 -12.74
N ALA A 665 8.07 -4.09 -13.43
CA ALA A 665 8.78 -5.22 -12.83
C ALA A 665 10.20 -4.85 -12.35
N GLY A 666 10.97 -4.20 -13.22
CA GLY A 666 12.35 -3.82 -12.93
C GLY A 666 12.45 -2.76 -11.84
N GLY A 667 11.60 -1.72 -11.92
CA GLY A 667 11.54 -0.65 -10.93
C GLY A 667 11.09 -1.14 -9.55
N ALA A 668 10.04 -1.97 -9.50
CA ALA A 668 9.52 -2.55 -8.26
C ALA A 668 10.59 -3.43 -7.57
N LEU A 669 11.27 -4.31 -8.31
CA LEU A 669 12.35 -5.12 -7.75
C LEU A 669 13.48 -4.25 -7.21
N ALA A 670 13.94 -3.27 -7.99
CA ALA A 670 14.99 -2.35 -7.55
C ALA A 670 14.56 -1.57 -6.30
N GLY A 671 13.32 -1.07 -6.25
CA GLY A 671 12.77 -0.35 -5.11
C GLY A 671 12.83 -1.16 -3.82
N ILE A 672 12.47 -2.44 -3.86
CA ILE A 672 12.53 -3.34 -2.70
C ILE A 672 13.98 -3.62 -2.27
N VAL A 673 14.86 -3.92 -3.23
CA VAL A 673 16.29 -4.16 -2.93
C VAL A 673 16.93 -2.91 -2.32
N ILE A 674 16.62 -1.72 -2.84
CA ILE A 674 17.11 -0.44 -2.29
C ILE A 674 16.57 -0.19 -0.89
N ALA A 675 15.27 -0.43 -0.64
CA ALA A 675 14.68 -0.27 0.68
C ALA A 675 15.33 -1.20 1.71
N PHE A 676 15.59 -2.44 1.34
CA PHE A 676 16.32 -3.39 2.19
C PHE A 676 17.78 -2.95 2.43
N SER A 677 18.50 -2.56 1.38
CA SER A 677 19.90 -2.12 1.49
C SER A 677 20.05 -0.83 2.31
N ALA A 678 19.14 0.11 2.21
CA ALA A 678 19.14 1.33 3.02
C ALA A 678 18.99 1.03 4.53
N GLY A 679 18.31 -0.05 4.90
CA GLY A 679 18.24 -0.53 6.28
C GLY A 679 19.55 -1.15 6.79
N VAL A 680 20.30 -1.82 5.91
CA VAL A 680 21.53 -2.55 6.26
C VAL A 680 22.79 -1.70 6.05
N PHE A 681 22.85 -0.95 4.95
CA PHE A 681 24.02 -0.16 4.53
C PHE A 681 23.80 1.35 4.64
N GLY A 682 23.25 1.82 5.75
CA GLY A 682 22.91 3.24 5.95
C GLY A 682 24.10 4.21 5.81
N SER A 683 25.33 3.79 6.15
CA SER A 683 26.54 4.58 5.95
C SER A 683 26.87 4.79 4.46
N PHE A 684 26.63 3.78 3.62
CA PHE A 684 26.82 3.89 2.17
C PHE A 684 25.80 4.88 1.56
N ASP A 685 24.53 4.79 1.93
CA ASP A 685 23.49 5.73 1.44
C ASP A 685 23.82 7.18 1.83
N GLN A 686 24.33 7.40 3.04
CA GLN A 686 24.77 8.73 3.49
C GLN A 686 25.96 9.24 2.67
N ALA A 687 26.97 8.40 2.45
CA ALA A 687 28.17 8.79 1.68
C ALA A 687 27.81 9.15 0.23
N VAL A 688 26.97 8.33 -0.42
CA VAL A 688 26.47 8.61 -1.77
C VAL A 688 25.63 9.89 -1.79
N GLY A 689 24.74 10.09 -0.79
CA GLY A 689 23.93 11.30 -0.67
C GLY A 689 24.78 12.57 -0.52
N ALA A 690 25.80 12.54 0.36
CA ALA A 690 26.72 13.66 0.56
C ALA A 690 27.51 13.97 -0.73
N TRP A 691 28.02 12.93 -1.40
CA TRP A 691 28.70 13.11 -2.69
C TRP A 691 27.79 13.72 -3.75
N ALA A 692 26.58 13.19 -3.90
CA ALA A 692 25.61 13.66 -4.90
C ALA A 692 25.21 15.13 -4.63
N THR A 693 25.01 15.49 -3.36
CA THR A 693 24.69 16.87 -2.97
C THR A 693 25.82 17.83 -3.30
N ALA A 694 27.10 17.42 -3.15
CA ALA A 694 28.25 18.26 -3.41
C ALA A 694 28.61 18.36 -4.90
N HIS A 695 28.39 17.30 -5.71
CA HIS A 695 28.99 17.19 -7.03
C HIS A 695 28.04 16.92 -8.18
N ASN A 696 26.78 16.49 -7.90
CA ASN A 696 25.85 16.08 -8.95
C ASN A 696 24.82 17.18 -9.28
N PRO A 697 24.93 17.88 -10.43
CA PRO A 697 24.00 18.93 -10.80
C PRO A 697 22.58 18.44 -11.08
N PHE A 698 22.40 17.15 -11.40
CA PHE A 698 21.08 16.54 -11.59
C PHE A 698 20.37 16.26 -10.27
N HIS A 699 21.11 16.20 -9.14
CA HIS A 699 20.56 15.91 -7.83
C HIS A 699 20.32 17.18 -7.00
N SER A 700 21.25 18.12 -6.97
CA SER A 700 21.21 19.29 -6.08
C SER A 700 21.51 20.64 -6.77
N GLY A 701 21.71 20.65 -8.10
CA GLY A 701 21.94 21.89 -8.86
C GLY A 701 20.69 22.79 -8.93
N ALA A 702 20.89 24.06 -9.30
CA ALA A 702 19.79 25.02 -9.48
C ALA A 702 18.76 24.53 -10.51
N ASP A 703 19.21 23.83 -11.56
CA ASP A 703 18.37 23.29 -12.62
C ASP A 703 18.06 21.78 -12.43
N ALA A 704 18.32 21.21 -11.24
CA ALA A 704 18.17 19.78 -10.99
C ALA A 704 16.75 19.27 -11.29
N ASP A 705 15.71 20.07 -11.00
CA ASP A 705 14.33 19.73 -11.29
C ASP A 705 14.06 19.60 -12.80
N LEU A 706 14.65 20.49 -13.61
CA LEU A 706 14.52 20.45 -15.08
C LEU A 706 15.36 19.32 -15.68
N LEU A 707 16.61 19.16 -15.21
CA LEU A 707 17.53 18.13 -15.70
C LEU A 707 17.01 16.71 -15.43
N THR A 708 16.34 16.52 -14.28
CA THR A 708 15.70 15.23 -13.89
C THR A 708 14.61 14.79 -14.90
N LEU A 709 13.97 15.71 -15.59
CA LEU A 709 12.96 15.36 -16.60
C LEU A 709 13.58 14.73 -17.87
N LEU A 710 14.88 14.91 -18.15
CA LEU A 710 15.53 14.35 -19.32
C LEU A 710 15.56 12.80 -19.31
N PRO A 711 16.10 12.10 -18.28
CA PRO A 711 16.04 10.64 -18.22
C PRO A 711 14.60 10.12 -18.18
N PHE A 712 13.66 10.84 -17.56
CA PHE A 712 12.26 10.47 -17.55
C PHE A 712 11.61 10.59 -18.94
N ALA A 713 11.90 11.64 -19.68
CA ALA A 713 11.45 11.82 -21.06
C ALA A 713 11.98 10.69 -21.99
N LEU A 714 13.19 10.19 -21.75
CA LEU A 714 13.72 9.04 -22.48
C LEU A 714 12.92 7.77 -22.21
N LEU A 715 12.50 7.51 -20.95
CA LEU A 715 11.62 6.39 -20.63
C LEU A 715 10.25 6.52 -21.34
N ALA A 716 9.63 7.70 -21.26
CA ALA A 716 8.36 7.98 -21.91
C ALA A 716 8.45 7.86 -23.45
N GLY A 717 9.55 8.38 -24.02
CA GLY A 717 9.87 8.25 -25.45
C GLY A 717 10.06 6.78 -25.87
N GLY A 718 10.69 5.96 -25.04
CA GLY A 718 10.83 4.52 -25.21
C GLY A 718 9.49 3.80 -25.34
N LEU A 719 8.54 4.10 -24.42
CA LEU A 719 7.18 3.56 -24.46
C LEU A 719 6.46 3.91 -25.78
N TYR A 720 6.54 5.18 -26.19
CA TYR A 720 5.96 5.60 -27.45
C TYR A 720 6.62 4.92 -28.65
N TRP A 721 7.96 4.88 -28.68
CA TRP A 721 8.71 4.34 -29.82
C TRP A 721 8.51 2.83 -30.01
N ILE A 722 8.53 2.06 -28.94
CA ILE A 722 8.27 0.60 -28.96
C ILE A 722 6.78 0.35 -29.26
N GLY A 723 5.87 1.08 -28.60
CA GLY A 723 4.43 0.93 -28.83
C GLY A 723 4.01 1.18 -30.28
N LYS A 724 4.62 2.18 -30.95
CA LYS A 724 4.31 2.46 -32.36
C LYS A 724 4.86 1.43 -33.34
N ARG A 725 5.91 0.66 -33.00
CA ARG A 725 6.49 -0.36 -33.88
C ARG A 725 5.56 -1.55 -34.15
N ASP A 726 4.72 -1.89 -33.16
CA ASP A 726 3.71 -2.93 -33.31
C ASP A 726 2.53 -2.48 -34.19
N ALA A 727 2.31 -1.17 -34.28
CA ALA A 727 1.25 -0.57 -35.07
C ALA A 727 1.35 -0.82 -36.58
N GLY A 728 2.47 -1.33 -37.10
CA GLY A 728 2.67 -1.64 -38.49
C GLY A 728 2.55 -3.13 -38.86
N ARG A 729 2.12 -3.99 -37.92
CA ARG A 729 2.21 -5.46 -38.09
C ARG A 729 0.96 -6.23 -37.65
N VAL A 730 -0.19 -5.58 -37.57
CA VAL A 730 -1.51 -6.23 -37.35
C VAL A 730 -2.07 -6.72 -38.68
#